data_5b27b3178bb110f7152355db886d05fe
#
_entry.id   5b27b3178bb110f7152355db886d05fe
#
_cell.length_a   1.000
_cell.length_b   1.000
_cell.length_c   1.000
_cell.angle_alpha   90.00
_cell.angle_beta   90.00
_cell.angle_gamma   90.00
#
_symmetry.space_group_name_H-M   'P 1'
#
loop_
_entity.id
_entity.type
_entity.pdbx_description
1 polymer ?
#
loop_
_entity_poly.entity_id
_entity_poly.type
_entity_poly.pdbx_seq_one_letter_code
_entity_poly.pdbx_strand_id
1 'polypeptide(L)'
;AAGSLTLAILLLLGGGAAVTFSWLANRTLLHQVDRAVAAIGQAPPASAERWVAVDRLGTLAARLDRYDTEGPPLYLRGGLYSGNLVTARLRGLYLAHLRELFLVGAVARLGGDITAAVRAGDEESVYPLLKAYLMAGEPRTAEGSVLREALEARWASSRPLPTETVPAAELDAIASRIFAAYLAQIGRDDCPAVAPDDGVVGAARGALNAIPQGERLYAILRGELLHELPPLTLATATHWQREALLVDPKEVPGMFTRQGYKERVTARMEALAAGSVADAWVLGSGGQEKTTDATALYATMERLYARDYQEAWTAFLAALSMVPIRDTEDAVGKLDLLAGPDSPLPALFQTVAENTNFDEAAGSAVSQSTLSKVTGVVGRKLGIGATGQELARDKVKELAERKEPRGGMAAVTDHFAPLRALVAQGEGKDPSLSLDEYRAKLAALRDRLTGLRSSDDPDQAVAAFALGVLTDGAGNEVRSLLAFSSRLADRLGPDLRGVVRPLLTEVVGRSYRGVLAETQAALARGWAEEVARPYRERLAGRYPFDASGREEVPLGEVTDFFQPGQGAFWRYFDKRLAPFLREGKGGWQPRVWMDAGIEVGREARQAIVVARGLTDALFPRGAQVPAATFQIRIRPTPGLEEIDLLVDDHRERYRMTPEEWVPLTWPGAFGSGKAAVEVVPMGGGPRRALQYEGAWALFRLLDAATIELQSRTSFVAQWQIGEAGTRKTPVSIDVQASAYANPFRPPRAADFRPPGRLDL
;
A
#
# COMPACT_ATOMS: atom_id res chain seq x y z
N ALA A 1 -58.42 -72.43 33.03
CA ALA A 1 -57.68 -72.20 34.28
C ALA A 1 -56.14 -72.34 34.09
N ALA A 2 -55.64 -73.33 33.34
CA ALA A 2 -54.16 -73.50 33.16
C ALA A 2 -53.54 -72.38 32.32
N GLY A 3 -54.18 -71.89 31.25
CA GLY A 3 -53.69 -70.85 30.39
C GLY A 3 -53.58 -69.46 31.04
N SER A 4 -54.56 -69.22 32.02
CA SER A 4 -54.52 -67.98 32.78
C SER A 4 -53.39 -67.91 33.80
N LEU A 5 -53.05 -69.07 34.37
CA LEU A 5 -51.93 -69.21 35.32
C LEU A 5 -50.58 -69.03 34.66
N THR A 6 -50.41 -69.64 33.46
CA THR A 6 -49.19 -69.50 32.65
C THR A 6 -49.00 -68.06 32.21
N LEU A 7 -50.05 -67.35 31.77
CA LEU A 7 -49.96 -65.96 31.39
C LEU A 7 -49.64 -65.08 32.62
N ALA A 8 -50.24 -65.38 33.78
CA ALA A 8 -49.93 -64.65 35.00
C ALA A 8 -48.47 -64.82 35.47
N ILE A 9 -47.94 -66.07 35.37
CA ILE A 9 -46.53 -66.37 35.69
C ILE A 9 -45.60 -65.68 34.71
N LEU A 10 -45.91 -65.70 33.39
CA LEU A 10 -45.09 -64.98 32.39
C LEU A 10 -45.12 -63.48 32.59
N LEU A 11 -46.26 -62.89 32.95
CA LEU A 11 -46.39 -61.47 33.33
C LEU A 11 -45.61 -61.14 34.59
N LEU A 12 -45.60 -62.01 35.62
CA LEU A 12 -44.84 -61.83 36.83
C LEU A 12 -43.33 -61.98 36.61
N LEU A 13 -42.90 -62.97 35.81
CA LEU A 13 -41.52 -63.14 35.45
C LEU A 13 -41.03 -62.01 34.51
N GLY A 14 -41.83 -61.62 33.53
CA GLY A 14 -41.57 -60.50 32.65
C GLY A 14 -41.50 -59.16 33.41
N GLY A 15 -42.45 -58.94 34.29
CA GLY A 15 -42.48 -57.78 35.21
C GLY A 15 -41.28 -57.74 36.16
N GLY A 16 -40.95 -58.89 36.77
CA GLY A 16 -39.77 -58.99 37.64
C GLY A 16 -38.46 -58.73 36.89
N ALA A 17 -38.34 -59.29 35.67
CA ALA A 17 -37.16 -59.03 34.84
C ALA A 17 -37.06 -57.55 34.43
N ALA A 18 -38.18 -56.90 34.04
CA ALA A 18 -38.22 -55.46 33.71
C ALA A 18 -37.84 -54.58 34.88
N VAL A 19 -38.33 -54.88 36.09
CA VAL A 19 -37.97 -54.15 37.30
C VAL A 19 -36.48 -54.34 37.65
N THR A 20 -35.95 -55.58 37.54
CA THR A 20 -34.53 -55.85 37.79
C THR A 20 -33.65 -55.14 36.79
N PHE A 21 -34.02 -55.15 35.48
CA PHE A 21 -33.32 -54.42 34.43
C PHE A 21 -33.38 -52.91 34.68
N SER A 22 -34.50 -52.38 35.03
CA SER A 22 -34.67 -50.97 35.40
C SER A 22 -33.83 -50.58 36.58
N TRP A 23 -33.75 -51.44 37.62
CA TRP A 23 -32.87 -51.21 38.77
C TRP A 23 -31.38 -51.19 38.39
N LEU A 24 -30.94 -52.15 37.60
CA LEU A 24 -29.55 -52.20 37.12
C LEU A 24 -29.22 -50.96 36.28
N ALA A 25 -30.10 -50.55 35.38
CA ALA A 25 -29.92 -49.37 34.53
C ALA A 25 -29.86 -48.08 35.38
N ASN A 26 -30.75 -47.91 36.39
CA ASN A 26 -30.69 -46.77 37.30
C ASN A 26 -29.42 -46.79 38.15
N ARG A 27 -29.01 -47.95 38.68
CA ARG A 27 -27.75 -48.09 39.43
C ARG A 27 -26.57 -47.72 38.53
N THR A 28 -26.54 -48.13 37.27
CA THR A 28 -25.49 -47.77 36.31
C THR A 28 -25.46 -46.27 36.06
N LEU A 29 -26.62 -45.63 35.92
CA LEU A 29 -26.75 -44.21 35.78
C LEU A 29 -26.18 -43.44 36.98
N LEU A 30 -26.52 -43.85 38.23
CA LEU A 30 -25.97 -43.25 39.44
C LEU A 30 -24.45 -43.43 39.55
N HIS A 31 -23.93 -44.60 39.17
CA HIS A 31 -22.46 -44.83 39.12
C HIS A 31 -21.78 -44.00 38.05
N GLN A 32 -22.46 -43.63 36.93
CA GLN A 32 -21.93 -42.70 35.95
C GLN A 32 -21.83 -41.28 36.54
N VAL A 33 -22.85 -40.87 37.34
CA VAL A 33 -22.85 -39.58 38.05
C VAL A 33 -21.69 -39.54 39.04
N ASP A 34 -21.54 -40.56 39.89
CA ASP A 34 -20.47 -40.61 40.91
C ASP A 34 -19.08 -40.56 40.25
N ARG A 35 -18.87 -41.29 39.15
CA ARG A 35 -17.61 -41.29 38.43
C ARG A 35 -17.33 -39.94 37.76
N ALA A 36 -18.35 -39.28 37.22
CA ALA A 36 -18.18 -37.96 36.62
C ALA A 36 -17.80 -36.90 37.65
N VAL A 37 -18.45 -36.95 38.82
CA VAL A 37 -18.11 -36.08 39.97
C VAL A 37 -16.69 -36.37 40.51
N ALA A 38 -16.35 -37.65 40.73
CA ALA A 38 -15.03 -38.04 41.19
C ALA A 38 -13.91 -37.63 40.22
N ALA A 39 -14.14 -37.73 38.91
CA ALA A 39 -13.17 -37.33 37.89
C ALA A 39 -12.80 -35.84 37.99
N ILE A 40 -13.74 -34.97 38.32
CA ILE A 40 -13.46 -33.55 38.53
C ILE A 40 -12.55 -33.33 39.74
N GLY A 41 -12.83 -34.04 40.84
CA GLY A 41 -12.01 -33.95 42.05
C GLY A 41 -10.56 -34.46 41.87
N GLN A 42 -10.36 -35.38 40.94
CA GLN A 42 -9.02 -35.97 40.65
C GLN A 42 -8.23 -35.14 39.61
N ALA A 43 -8.87 -34.36 38.76
CA ALA A 43 -8.21 -33.56 37.76
C ALA A 43 -7.60 -32.28 38.38
N PRO A 44 -6.35 -31.91 38.01
CA PRO A 44 -5.70 -30.71 38.53
C PRO A 44 -6.49 -29.45 38.18
N PRO A 45 -6.52 -28.42 39.02
CA PRO A 45 -7.13 -27.13 38.68
C PRO A 45 -6.51 -26.55 37.38
N ALA A 46 -7.32 -25.95 36.57
CA ALA A 46 -6.94 -25.31 35.28
C ALA A 46 -6.29 -26.25 34.26
N SER A 47 -6.40 -27.57 34.38
CA SER A 47 -5.87 -28.55 33.43
C SER A 47 -6.86 -28.87 32.31
N ALA A 48 -6.35 -29.38 31.18
CA ALA A 48 -7.17 -29.88 30.08
C ALA A 48 -8.08 -31.05 30.50
N GLU A 49 -7.59 -31.92 31.37
CA GLU A 49 -8.30 -33.05 31.92
C GLU A 49 -9.52 -32.60 32.74
N ARG A 50 -9.39 -31.47 33.47
CA ARG A 50 -10.52 -30.90 34.24
C ARG A 50 -11.62 -30.39 33.30
N TRP A 51 -11.24 -29.80 32.15
CA TRP A 51 -12.20 -29.39 31.12
C TRP A 51 -12.95 -30.58 30.55
N VAL A 52 -12.26 -31.70 30.26
CA VAL A 52 -12.88 -32.96 29.81
C VAL A 52 -13.84 -33.48 30.88
N ALA A 53 -13.46 -33.47 32.15
CA ALA A 53 -14.31 -33.95 33.23
C ALA A 53 -15.58 -33.10 33.41
N VAL A 54 -15.47 -31.76 33.30
CA VAL A 54 -16.61 -30.85 33.39
C VAL A 54 -17.52 -30.96 32.16
N ASP A 55 -17.00 -31.14 30.95
CA ASP A 55 -17.79 -31.40 29.74
C ASP A 55 -18.61 -32.69 29.83
N ARG A 56 -17.99 -33.76 30.37
CA ARG A 56 -18.71 -35.02 30.67
C ARG A 56 -19.81 -34.82 31.70
N LEU A 57 -19.56 -34.05 32.75
CA LEU A 57 -20.58 -33.71 33.76
C LEU A 57 -21.72 -32.93 33.11
N GLY A 58 -21.43 -31.93 32.27
CA GLY A 58 -22.42 -31.13 31.53
C GLY A 58 -23.30 -31.98 30.63
N THR A 59 -22.65 -32.91 29.86
CA THR A 59 -23.37 -33.86 28.99
C THR A 59 -24.32 -34.74 29.79
N LEU A 60 -23.91 -35.19 30.97
CA LEU A 60 -24.72 -36.01 31.87
C LEU A 60 -25.87 -35.19 32.49
N ALA A 61 -25.57 -33.98 32.96
CA ALA A 61 -26.57 -33.05 33.49
C ALA A 61 -27.65 -32.72 32.45
N ALA A 62 -27.27 -32.42 31.24
CA ALA A 62 -28.22 -32.14 30.13
C ALA A 62 -29.07 -33.37 29.77
N ARG A 63 -28.51 -34.58 29.91
CA ARG A 63 -29.25 -35.82 29.69
C ARG A 63 -30.31 -36.02 30.78
N LEU A 64 -29.98 -35.80 32.04
CA LEU A 64 -30.92 -35.93 33.13
C LEU A 64 -32.00 -34.85 33.09
N ASP A 65 -31.65 -33.62 32.78
CA ASP A 65 -32.58 -32.49 32.60
C ASP A 65 -33.65 -32.81 31.52
N ARG A 66 -33.18 -33.43 30.41
CA ARG A 66 -34.09 -33.92 29.38
C ARG A 66 -34.99 -35.05 29.85
N TYR A 67 -34.48 -35.96 30.71
CA TYR A 67 -35.31 -37.03 31.28
C TYR A 67 -36.33 -36.49 32.26
N ASP A 68 -36.06 -35.40 32.94
CA ASP A 68 -37.01 -34.76 33.83
C ASP A 68 -38.10 -33.99 33.04
N THR A 69 -37.78 -33.43 31.86
CA THR A 69 -38.72 -32.67 31.02
C THR A 69 -39.55 -33.54 30.06
N GLU A 70 -38.90 -34.48 29.36
CA GLU A 70 -39.50 -35.34 28.32
C GLU A 70 -39.89 -36.74 28.86
N GLY A 71 -39.44 -37.04 30.06
CA GLY A 71 -39.56 -38.37 30.70
C GLY A 71 -38.37 -39.28 30.35
N PRO A 72 -37.95 -40.11 31.31
CA PRO A 72 -36.88 -41.06 31.12
C PRO A 72 -37.24 -42.16 30.12
N PRO A 73 -36.27 -42.79 29.43
CA PRO A 73 -36.48 -43.94 28.57
C PRO A 73 -37.18 -45.08 29.27
N LEU A 74 -37.97 -45.88 28.51
CA LEU A 74 -38.85 -46.93 29.08
C LEU A 74 -38.06 -47.91 30.02
N TYR A 75 -36.82 -48.21 29.71
CA TYR A 75 -35.99 -49.10 30.54
C TYR A 75 -35.59 -48.53 31.89
N LEU A 76 -35.77 -47.22 32.12
CA LEU A 76 -35.54 -46.57 33.42
C LEU A 76 -36.86 -46.36 34.20
N ARG A 77 -38.04 -46.50 33.54
CA ARG A 77 -39.34 -46.15 34.13
C ARG A 77 -39.93 -47.19 35.08
N GLY A 78 -39.31 -48.32 35.31
CA GLY A 78 -39.84 -49.40 36.13
C GLY A 78 -40.15 -49.07 37.61
N GLY A 79 -40.53 -47.84 37.92
CA GLY A 79 -40.81 -47.31 39.27
C GLY A 79 -39.56 -46.99 40.09
N LEU A 80 -38.39 -47.09 39.54
CA LEU A 80 -37.07 -46.94 40.19
C LEU A 80 -36.22 -45.80 39.69
N TYR A 81 -36.75 -44.94 38.80
CA TYR A 81 -35.99 -43.80 38.31
C TYR A 81 -35.67 -42.83 39.43
N SER A 82 -34.40 -42.65 39.70
CA SER A 82 -33.85 -41.82 40.77
C SER A 82 -33.11 -40.59 40.25
N GLY A 83 -33.08 -40.39 38.89
CA GLY A 83 -32.41 -39.26 38.28
C GLY A 83 -32.89 -37.91 38.76
N ASN A 84 -34.20 -37.74 38.95
CA ASN A 84 -34.86 -36.55 39.50
C ASN A 84 -34.32 -36.09 40.85
N LEU A 85 -33.81 -37.02 41.68
CA LEU A 85 -33.26 -36.69 42.98
C LEU A 85 -31.85 -36.08 42.90
N VAL A 86 -31.13 -36.31 41.77
CA VAL A 86 -29.74 -35.88 41.61
C VAL A 86 -29.61 -34.77 40.54
N THR A 87 -30.60 -34.59 39.64
CA THR A 87 -30.54 -33.65 38.55
C THR A 87 -30.23 -32.23 39.02
N ALA A 88 -30.95 -31.70 39.98
CA ALA A 88 -30.77 -30.33 40.47
C ALA A 88 -29.40 -30.13 41.10
N ARG A 89 -28.91 -31.12 41.85
CA ARG A 89 -27.55 -31.06 42.43
C ARG A 89 -26.48 -31.15 41.40
N LEU A 90 -26.61 -32.05 40.42
CA LEU A 90 -25.67 -32.23 39.34
C LEU A 90 -25.57 -30.99 38.48
N ARG A 91 -26.71 -30.40 38.15
CA ARG A 91 -26.77 -29.13 37.42
C ARG A 91 -26.10 -28.00 38.19
N GLY A 92 -26.41 -27.83 39.49
CA GLY A 92 -25.74 -26.82 40.31
C GLY A 92 -24.22 -27.02 40.41
N LEU A 93 -23.75 -28.26 40.52
CA LEU A 93 -22.34 -28.57 40.52
C LEU A 93 -21.69 -28.25 39.15
N TYR A 94 -22.37 -28.59 38.05
CA TYR A 94 -21.90 -28.27 36.70
C TYR A 94 -21.79 -26.75 36.50
N LEU A 95 -22.82 -25.98 36.88
CA LEU A 95 -22.81 -24.53 36.76
C LEU A 95 -21.73 -23.87 37.63
N ALA A 96 -21.47 -24.42 38.84
CA ALA A 96 -20.35 -23.96 39.70
C ALA A 96 -18.96 -24.15 39.04
N HIS A 97 -18.72 -25.32 38.44
CA HIS A 97 -17.48 -25.58 37.73
C HIS A 97 -17.36 -24.82 36.40
N LEU A 98 -18.46 -24.59 35.67
CA LEU A 98 -18.51 -23.74 34.50
C LEU A 98 -18.11 -22.31 34.87
N ARG A 99 -18.64 -21.78 35.98
CA ARG A 99 -18.25 -20.47 36.50
C ARG A 99 -16.73 -20.42 36.83
N GLU A 100 -16.20 -21.41 37.52
CA GLU A 100 -14.79 -21.46 37.90
C GLU A 100 -13.83 -21.57 36.70
N LEU A 101 -14.12 -22.47 35.76
CA LEU A 101 -13.24 -22.75 34.61
C LEU A 101 -13.25 -21.66 33.56
N PHE A 102 -14.39 -21.04 33.32
CA PHE A 102 -14.57 -20.15 32.19
C PHE A 102 -14.87 -18.71 32.61
N LEU A 103 -15.95 -18.50 33.39
CA LEU A 103 -16.53 -17.17 33.56
C LEU A 103 -15.62 -16.24 34.37
N VAL A 104 -15.04 -16.74 35.45
CA VAL A 104 -14.14 -15.96 36.35
C VAL A 104 -12.95 -15.40 35.56
N GLY A 105 -12.30 -16.23 34.73
CA GLY A 105 -11.17 -15.82 33.92
C GLY A 105 -11.54 -14.82 32.81
N ALA A 106 -12.70 -15.02 32.16
CA ALA A 106 -13.19 -14.12 31.10
C ALA A 106 -13.59 -12.75 31.67
N VAL A 107 -14.29 -12.73 32.82
CA VAL A 107 -14.70 -11.48 33.49
C VAL A 107 -13.49 -10.74 34.07
N ALA A 108 -12.48 -11.43 34.61
CA ALA A 108 -11.25 -10.78 35.09
C ALA A 108 -10.51 -10.07 33.93
N ARG A 109 -10.48 -10.70 32.76
CA ARG A 109 -9.90 -10.05 31.56
C ARG A 109 -10.71 -8.86 31.10
N LEU A 110 -12.03 -8.97 31.09
CA LEU A 110 -12.90 -7.86 30.76
C LEU A 110 -12.65 -6.65 31.69
N GLY A 111 -12.46 -6.89 33.01
CA GLY A 111 -12.05 -5.86 33.96
C GLY A 111 -10.65 -5.27 33.66
N GLY A 112 -9.71 -6.11 33.22
CA GLY A 112 -8.39 -5.66 32.76
C GLY A 112 -8.47 -4.76 31.51
N ASP A 113 -9.29 -5.14 30.53
CA ASP A 113 -9.52 -4.38 29.32
C ASP A 113 -10.17 -3.02 29.62
N ILE A 114 -11.16 -2.98 30.52
CA ILE A 114 -11.74 -1.72 31.02
C ILE A 114 -10.65 -0.83 31.63
N THR A 115 -9.81 -1.40 32.49
CA THR A 115 -8.73 -0.64 33.13
C THR A 115 -7.73 -0.10 32.10
N ALA A 116 -7.42 -0.87 31.05
CA ALA A 116 -6.55 -0.46 29.97
C ALA A 116 -7.19 0.65 29.14
N ALA A 117 -8.48 0.53 28.78
CA ALA A 117 -9.22 1.53 28.02
C ALA A 117 -9.33 2.86 28.79
N VAL A 118 -9.63 2.81 30.09
CA VAL A 118 -9.65 4.02 30.95
C VAL A 118 -8.29 4.72 31.00
N ARG A 119 -7.18 3.96 31.11
CA ARG A 119 -5.82 4.53 31.09
C ARG A 119 -5.44 5.14 29.74
N ALA A 120 -5.91 4.52 28.66
CA ALA A 120 -5.65 4.99 27.31
C ALA A 120 -6.51 6.22 26.92
N GLY A 121 -7.54 6.55 27.71
CA GLY A 121 -8.54 7.56 27.35
C GLY A 121 -9.43 7.13 26.18
N ASP A 122 -9.59 5.81 25.98
CA ASP A 122 -10.45 5.22 24.94
C ASP A 122 -11.89 5.11 25.46
N GLU A 123 -12.55 6.23 25.45
CA GLU A 123 -13.93 6.41 25.99
C GLU A 123 -14.96 5.58 25.22
N GLU A 124 -14.71 5.35 23.93
CA GLU A 124 -15.58 4.57 23.05
C GLU A 124 -15.64 3.10 23.48
N SER A 125 -14.51 2.53 23.86
CA SER A 125 -14.42 1.15 24.34
C SER A 125 -14.89 0.96 25.79
N VAL A 126 -14.78 2.00 26.64
CA VAL A 126 -15.10 1.87 28.08
C VAL A 126 -16.57 1.52 28.31
N TYR A 127 -17.50 2.16 27.60
CA TYR A 127 -18.93 1.94 27.86
C TYR A 127 -19.42 0.53 27.53
N PRO A 128 -19.20 -0.04 26.31
CA PRO A 128 -19.65 -1.39 26.00
C PRO A 128 -18.97 -2.46 26.88
N LEU A 129 -17.70 -2.25 27.23
CA LEU A 129 -16.99 -3.15 28.14
C LEU A 129 -17.58 -3.11 29.55
N LEU A 130 -17.87 -1.92 30.09
CA LEU A 130 -18.49 -1.74 31.39
C LEU A 130 -19.90 -2.36 31.43
N LYS A 131 -20.71 -2.15 30.39
CA LYS A 131 -22.04 -2.73 30.26
C LYS A 131 -21.97 -4.27 30.32
N ALA A 132 -21.11 -4.88 29.53
CA ALA A 132 -20.91 -6.33 29.54
C ALA A 132 -20.37 -6.84 30.88
N TYR A 133 -19.47 -6.09 31.53
CA TYR A 133 -18.91 -6.41 32.83
C TYR A 133 -19.97 -6.43 33.94
N LEU A 134 -20.83 -5.44 33.96
CA LEU A 134 -21.96 -5.38 34.89
C LEU A 134 -22.99 -6.47 34.60
N MET A 135 -23.30 -6.75 33.33
CA MET A 135 -24.19 -7.84 32.90
C MET A 135 -23.68 -9.22 33.34
N ALA A 136 -22.34 -9.44 33.37
CA ALA A 136 -21.78 -10.67 33.89
C ALA A 136 -21.99 -10.86 35.39
N GLY A 137 -22.29 -9.78 36.15
CA GLY A 137 -22.69 -9.79 37.55
C GLY A 137 -24.17 -10.11 37.75
N GLU A 138 -25.03 -9.73 36.79
CA GLU A 138 -26.49 -9.97 36.81
C GLU A 138 -27.00 -10.57 35.50
N PRO A 139 -26.56 -11.78 35.11
CA PRO A 139 -26.86 -12.35 33.80
C PRO A 139 -28.35 -12.68 33.57
N ARG A 140 -29.18 -12.66 34.62
CA ARG A 140 -30.66 -12.84 34.51
C ARG A 140 -31.31 -11.75 33.69
N THR A 141 -30.82 -10.52 33.82
CA THR A 141 -31.34 -9.32 33.16
C THR A 141 -30.52 -8.90 31.94
N ALA A 142 -29.49 -9.70 31.62
CA ALA A 142 -28.54 -9.36 30.57
C ALA A 142 -29.16 -9.46 29.16
N GLU A 143 -28.82 -8.50 28.32
CA GLU A 143 -29.01 -8.62 26.88
C GLU A 143 -28.01 -9.68 26.36
N GLY A 144 -28.54 -10.85 25.99
CA GLY A 144 -27.74 -12.02 25.66
C GLY A 144 -26.75 -11.80 24.48
N SER A 145 -27.07 -10.91 23.54
CA SER A 145 -26.19 -10.57 22.41
C SER A 145 -24.95 -9.80 22.84
N VAL A 146 -25.10 -8.77 23.69
CA VAL A 146 -24.00 -7.92 24.18
C VAL A 146 -23.04 -8.73 25.05
N LEU A 147 -23.58 -9.50 26.01
CA LEU A 147 -22.76 -10.33 26.86
C LEU A 147 -22.05 -11.46 26.07
N ARG A 148 -22.72 -12.04 25.06
CA ARG A 148 -22.15 -13.04 24.18
C ARG A 148 -20.93 -12.50 23.45
N GLU A 149 -21.06 -11.37 22.76
CA GLU A 149 -19.98 -10.77 21.98
C GLU A 149 -18.75 -10.42 22.84
N ALA A 150 -18.99 -9.79 23.99
CA ALA A 150 -17.93 -9.45 24.92
C ALA A 150 -17.17 -10.67 25.47
N LEU A 151 -17.87 -11.78 25.74
CA LEU A 151 -17.26 -13.01 26.23
C LEU A 151 -16.63 -13.83 25.08
N GLU A 152 -17.21 -13.82 23.89
CA GLU A 152 -16.71 -14.54 22.71
C GLU A 152 -15.30 -14.08 22.32
N ALA A 153 -15.03 -12.80 22.34
CA ALA A 153 -13.69 -12.25 22.10
C ALA A 153 -12.66 -12.70 23.13
N ARG A 154 -13.08 -13.13 24.35
CA ARG A 154 -12.19 -13.40 25.50
C ARG A 154 -12.15 -14.85 25.96
N TRP A 155 -13.10 -15.68 25.54
CA TRP A 155 -13.21 -17.05 26.01
C TRP A 155 -12.02 -17.93 25.58
N ALA A 156 -11.54 -17.74 24.35
CA ALA A 156 -10.43 -18.53 23.80
C ALA A 156 -9.15 -18.47 24.66
N SER A 157 -8.94 -17.33 25.33
CA SER A 157 -7.77 -17.14 26.21
C SER A 157 -7.95 -17.73 27.61
N SER A 158 -9.13 -18.26 27.97
CA SER A 158 -9.39 -18.92 29.23
C SER A 158 -9.13 -20.43 29.20
N ARG A 159 -8.93 -21.00 28.02
CA ARG A 159 -8.68 -22.44 27.87
C ARG A 159 -7.26 -22.82 28.28
N PRO A 160 -7.07 -24.03 28.89
CA PRO A 160 -5.74 -24.52 29.24
C PRO A 160 -4.93 -24.88 27.99
N LEU A 161 -3.64 -25.12 28.19
CA LEU A 161 -2.80 -25.66 27.14
C LEU A 161 -3.18 -27.13 26.86
N PRO A 162 -3.10 -27.58 25.60
CA PRO A 162 -3.33 -28.98 25.25
C PRO A 162 -2.27 -29.87 25.88
N THR A 163 -2.63 -31.12 26.18
CA THR A 163 -1.74 -32.15 26.74
C THR A 163 -1.66 -33.34 25.78
N GLU A 164 -0.75 -34.30 26.03
CA GLU A 164 -0.67 -35.54 25.27
C GLU A 164 -1.99 -36.33 25.31
N THR A 165 -2.71 -36.24 26.44
CA THR A 165 -3.98 -36.93 26.68
C THR A 165 -5.18 -36.21 26.07
N VAL A 166 -5.08 -34.89 25.87
CA VAL A 166 -6.16 -34.04 25.32
C VAL A 166 -5.57 -33.18 24.20
N PRO A 167 -5.67 -33.60 22.96
CA PRO A 167 -5.21 -32.83 21.78
C PRO A 167 -5.92 -31.51 21.63
N ALA A 168 -5.28 -30.53 20.97
CA ALA A 168 -5.81 -29.18 20.76
C ALA A 168 -7.21 -29.17 20.13
N ALA A 169 -7.44 -29.97 19.10
CA ALA A 169 -8.73 -30.04 18.43
C ALA A 169 -9.88 -30.56 19.33
N GLU A 170 -9.58 -31.51 20.22
CA GLU A 170 -10.55 -31.99 21.19
C GLU A 170 -10.85 -30.94 22.25
N LEU A 171 -9.81 -30.26 22.73
CA LEU A 171 -9.94 -29.17 23.69
C LEU A 171 -10.74 -27.99 23.13
N ASP A 172 -10.55 -27.65 21.85
CA ASP A 172 -11.32 -26.61 21.18
C ASP A 172 -12.80 -26.98 21.07
N ALA A 173 -13.10 -28.23 20.74
CA ALA A 173 -14.47 -28.73 20.70
C ALA A 173 -15.14 -28.71 22.09
N ILE A 174 -14.43 -29.12 23.13
CA ILE A 174 -14.92 -29.06 24.52
C ILE A 174 -15.16 -27.62 24.94
N ALA A 175 -14.20 -26.73 24.71
CA ALA A 175 -14.32 -25.32 25.04
C ALA A 175 -15.52 -24.65 24.36
N SER A 176 -15.75 -24.96 23.08
CA SER A 176 -16.92 -24.47 22.32
C SER A 176 -18.24 -24.97 22.92
N ARG A 177 -18.32 -26.25 23.36
CA ARG A 177 -19.50 -26.79 24.02
C ARG A 177 -19.76 -26.14 25.37
N ILE A 178 -18.71 -25.94 26.17
CA ILE A 178 -18.83 -25.26 27.48
C ILE A 178 -19.30 -23.82 27.31
N PHE A 179 -18.77 -23.10 26.32
CA PHE A 179 -19.20 -21.74 26.00
C PHE A 179 -20.67 -21.70 25.55
N ALA A 180 -21.07 -22.57 24.62
CA ALA A 180 -22.46 -22.67 24.16
C ALA A 180 -23.42 -23.03 25.33
N ALA A 181 -23.00 -23.91 26.22
CA ALA A 181 -23.78 -24.27 27.40
C ALA A 181 -23.97 -23.08 28.35
N TYR A 182 -22.96 -22.23 28.55
CA TYR A 182 -23.10 -20.98 29.32
C TYR A 182 -24.08 -20.02 28.65
N LEU A 183 -23.93 -19.79 27.35
CA LEU A 183 -24.83 -18.88 26.61
C LEU A 183 -26.31 -19.29 26.72
N ALA A 184 -26.59 -20.60 26.79
CA ALA A 184 -27.93 -21.13 26.98
C ALA A 184 -28.49 -20.90 28.40
N GLN A 185 -27.67 -20.47 29.35
CA GLN A 185 -28.13 -20.14 30.72
C GLN A 185 -28.45 -18.65 30.88
N ILE A 186 -27.96 -17.78 30.01
CA ILE A 186 -28.24 -16.33 30.08
C ILE A 186 -29.75 -16.09 30.11
N GLY A 187 -30.25 -15.27 31.04
CA GLY A 187 -31.64 -15.00 31.27
C GLY A 187 -32.36 -15.98 32.22
N ARG A 188 -31.68 -17.01 32.72
CA ARG A 188 -32.22 -17.95 33.71
C ARG A 188 -31.86 -17.55 35.13
N ASP A 189 -32.69 -17.89 36.11
CA ASP A 189 -32.47 -17.56 37.52
C ASP A 189 -31.23 -18.21 38.12
N ASP A 190 -30.81 -19.35 37.59
CA ASP A 190 -29.63 -20.10 38.02
C ASP A 190 -28.38 -19.86 37.18
N CYS A 191 -28.38 -18.86 36.30
CA CYS A 191 -27.20 -18.52 35.48
C CYS A 191 -26.04 -18.13 36.37
N PRO A 192 -24.86 -18.71 36.14
CA PRO A 192 -23.65 -18.34 36.89
C PRO A 192 -23.29 -16.86 36.69
N ALA A 193 -22.99 -16.18 37.81
CA ALA A 193 -22.64 -14.78 37.87
C ALA A 193 -21.23 -14.59 38.51
N VAL A 194 -20.56 -13.51 38.12
CA VAL A 194 -19.32 -13.08 38.78
C VAL A 194 -19.47 -11.62 39.17
N ALA A 195 -19.42 -11.33 40.47
CA ALA A 195 -19.54 -9.95 40.94
C ALA A 195 -18.47 -9.06 40.36
N PRO A 196 -18.85 -7.90 39.81
CA PRO A 196 -17.90 -6.91 39.30
C PRO A 196 -17.03 -6.35 40.46
N ASP A 197 -15.80 -5.97 40.13
CA ASP A 197 -14.93 -5.23 41.05
C ASP A 197 -15.37 -3.77 41.13
N ASP A 198 -15.71 -3.30 42.31
CA ASP A 198 -16.19 -1.94 42.55
C ASP A 198 -15.15 -0.87 42.17
N GLY A 199 -13.86 -1.16 42.29
CA GLY A 199 -12.77 -0.26 41.90
C GLY A 199 -12.73 -0.05 40.39
N VAL A 200 -12.87 -1.15 39.63
CA VAL A 200 -12.93 -1.09 38.15
C VAL A 200 -14.20 -0.37 37.70
N VAL A 201 -15.34 -0.67 38.31
CA VAL A 201 -16.61 -0.01 38.01
C VAL A 201 -16.55 1.48 38.34
N GLY A 202 -16.01 1.83 39.52
CA GLY A 202 -15.86 3.22 39.94
C GLY A 202 -14.95 4.04 39.02
N ALA A 203 -13.81 3.47 38.63
CA ALA A 203 -12.88 4.10 37.69
C ALA A 203 -13.52 4.32 36.31
N ALA A 204 -14.21 3.30 35.75
CA ALA A 204 -14.87 3.40 34.48
C ALA A 204 -16.03 4.44 34.48
N ARG A 205 -16.86 4.42 35.54
CA ARG A 205 -17.91 5.42 35.74
C ARG A 205 -17.35 6.84 35.90
N GLY A 206 -16.23 6.99 36.65
CA GLY A 206 -15.55 8.27 36.80
C GLY A 206 -15.06 8.84 35.46
N ALA A 207 -14.44 8.02 34.65
CA ALA A 207 -14.00 8.40 33.30
C ALA A 207 -15.17 8.83 32.41
N LEU A 208 -16.22 8.01 32.35
CA LEU A 208 -17.40 8.31 31.54
C LEU A 208 -18.17 9.56 31.99
N ASN A 209 -18.25 9.82 33.30
CA ASN A 209 -18.96 10.98 33.86
C ASN A 209 -18.13 12.30 33.78
N ALA A 210 -16.84 12.25 33.48
CA ALA A 210 -16.01 13.43 33.24
C ALA A 210 -16.28 14.11 31.88
N ILE A 211 -16.93 13.40 30.95
CA ILE A 211 -17.22 13.87 29.60
C ILE A 211 -18.55 14.63 29.57
N PRO A 212 -18.66 15.75 28.80
CA PRO A 212 -19.93 16.43 28.58
C PRO A 212 -21.03 15.47 28.13
N GLN A 213 -22.24 15.61 28.65
CA GLN A 213 -23.33 14.65 28.45
C GLN A 213 -23.60 14.31 26.98
N GLY A 214 -23.58 15.32 26.08
CA GLY A 214 -23.81 15.09 24.64
C GLY A 214 -22.70 14.30 23.97
N GLU A 215 -21.44 14.53 24.36
CA GLU A 215 -20.27 13.77 23.85
C GLU A 215 -20.30 12.34 24.35
N ARG A 216 -20.61 12.15 25.63
CA ARG A 216 -20.78 10.82 26.24
C ARG A 216 -21.87 10.00 25.54
N LEU A 217 -23.07 10.62 25.29
CA LEU A 217 -24.15 9.97 24.57
C LEU A 217 -23.74 9.60 23.14
N TYR A 218 -22.93 10.45 22.50
CA TYR A 218 -22.39 10.12 21.17
C TYR A 218 -21.39 8.98 21.22
N ALA A 219 -20.51 8.93 22.22
CA ALA A 219 -19.59 7.78 22.39
C ALA A 219 -20.34 6.47 22.63
N ILE A 220 -21.44 6.50 23.40
CA ILE A 220 -22.34 5.35 23.60
C ILE A 220 -22.95 4.91 22.27
N LEU A 221 -23.53 5.86 21.52
CA LEU A 221 -24.13 5.60 20.21
C LEU A 221 -23.12 4.92 19.26
N ARG A 222 -21.92 5.47 19.22
CA ARG A 222 -20.84 4.99 18.34
C ARG A 222 -20.37 3.60 18.75
N GLY A 223 -20.13 3.37 20.04
CA GLY A 223 -19.71 2.07 20.56
C GLY A 223 -20.75 0.94 20.31
N GLU A 224 -22.05 1.26 20.32
CA GLU A 224 -23.11 0.30 20.02
C GLU A 224 -23.23 0.00 18.52
N LEU A 225 -23.17 1.01 17.65
CA LEU A 225 -23.53 0.89 16.24
C LEU A 225 -22.35 0.70 15.29
N LEU A 226 -21.12 0.97 15.72
CA LEU A 226 -19.93 0.96 14.84
C LEU A 226 -19.75 -0.39 14.12
N HIS A 227 -20.02 -1.49 14.83
CA HIS A 227 -19.84 -2.86 14.33
C HIS A 227 -21.16 -3.62 14.11
N GLU A 228 -22.31 -3.01 14.42
CA GLU A 228 -23.61 -3.68 14.27
C GLU A 228 -24.03 -3.81 12.80
N LEU A 229 -23.71 -2.81 11.99
CA LEU A 229 -24.10 -2.77 10.59
C LEU A 229 -22.92 -3.17 9.68
N PRO A 230 -23.19 -3.94 8.59
CA PRO A 230 -22.13 -4.32 7.67
C PRO A 230 -21.48 -3.07 7.05
N PRO A 231 -20.14 -3.03 6.96
CA PRO A 231 -19.46 -1.89 6.37
C PRO A 231 -19.68 -1.85 4.86
N LEU A 232 -19.57 -0.65 4.30
CA LEU A 232 -19.56 -0.44 2.86
C LEU A 232 -18.12 -0.59 2.35
N THR A 233 -17.91 -1.59 1.51
CA THR A 233 -16.61 -1.89 0.86
C THR A 233 -16.50 -1.26 -0.52
N LEU A 234 -15.30 -1.20 -1.09
CA LEU A 234 -15.11 -0.75 -2.48
C LEU A 234 -15.93 -1.60 -3.46
N ALA A 235 -16.01 -2.92 -3.25
CA ALA A 235 -16.78 -3.82 -4.09
C ALA A 235 -18.27 -3.46 -4.09
N THR A 236 -18.85 -3.13 -2.93
CA THR A 236 -20.24 -2.66 -2.83
C THR A 236 -20.40 -1.25 -3.37
N ALA A 237 -19.44 -0.36 -3.17
CA ALA A 237 -19.49 1.02 -3.64
C ALA A 237 -19.41 1.14 -5.16
N THR A 238 -18.73 0.23 -5.83
CA THR A 238 -18.57 0.26 -7.30
C THR A 238 -19.51 -0.70 -8.02
N HIS A 239 -20.31 -1.50 -7.29
CA HIS A 239 -21.09 -2.61 -7.86
C HIS A 239 -20.27 -3.54 -8.76
N TRP A 240 -18.96 -3.61 -8.52
CA TRP A 240 -18.01 -4.25 -9.40
C TRP A 240 -17.12 -5.24 -8.65
N GLN A 241 -17.17 -6.49 -9.06
CA GLN A 241 -16.44 -7.59 -8.40
C GLN A 241 -14.96 -7.69 -8.81
N ARG A 242 -14.47 -6.80 -9.68
CA ARG A 242 -13.09 -6.86 -10.18
C ARG A 242 -12.22 -5.80 -9.50
N GLU A 243 -11.41 -6.23 -8.57
CA GLU A 243 -10.36 -5.47 -7.87
C GLU A 243 -9.24 -4.95 -8.82
N ALA A 244 -9.47 -4.93 -10.12
CA ALA A 244 -8.42 -4.76 -11.13
C ALA A 244 -7.91 -3.32 -11.30
N LEU A 245 -8.58 -2.31 -10.74
CA LEU A 245 -8.24 -0.91 -11.01
C LEU A 245 -7.99 -0.07 -9.77
N LEU A 246 -8.69 -0.36 -8.67
CA LEU A 246 -8.56 0.38 -7.43
C LEU A 246 -8.17 -0.57 -6.30
N VAL A 247 -7.31 -0.10 -5.42
CA VAL A 247 -6.93 -0.78 -4.18
C VAL A 247 -7.47 0.04 -3.03
N ASP A 248 -8.18 -0.62 -2.12
CA ASP A 248 -8.73 -0.01 -0.92
C ASP A 248 -8.43 -0.88 0.31
N PRO A 249 -7.70 -0.36 1.29
CA PRO A 249 -7.51 -1.01 2.59
C PRO A 249 -8.56 -0.59 3.63
N LYS A 250 -9.48 0.34 3.33
CA LYS A 250 -10.44 0.90 4.27
C LYS A 250 -11.88 0.68 3.81
N GLU A 251 -12.75 0.55 4.80
CA GLU A 251 -14.19 0.41 4.61
C GLU A 251 -14.90 1.58 5.30
N VAL A 252 -16.09 1.94 4.84
CA VAL A 252 -16.94 2.89 5.54
C VAL A 252 -17.82 2.09 6.52
N PRO A 253 -17.72 2.31 7.84
CA PRO A 253 -18.59 1.62 8.80
C PRO A 253 -20.07 1.82 8.44
N GLY A 254 -20.87 0.74 8.57
CA GLY A 254 -22.26 0.74 8.13
C GLY A 254 -23.13 1.83 8.77
N MET A 255 -22.81 2.24 10.00
CA MET A 255 -23.47 3.36 10.64
C MET A 255 -23.28 4.69 9.89
N PHE A 256 -22.17 4.89 9.17
CA PHE A 256 -21.88 6.08 8.35
C PHE A 256 -22.35 5.92 6.90
N THR A 257 -23.39 5.13 6.67
CA THR A 257 -24.13 5.08 5.41
C THR A 257 -25.47 5.78 5.55
N ARG A 258 -26.04 6.25 4.42
CA ARG A 258 -27.38 6.86 4.42
C ARG A 258 -28.44 5.92 4.98
N GLN A 259 -28.33 4.63 4.66
CA GLN A 259 -29.23 3.60 5.17
C GLN A 259 -29.06 3.43 6.67
N GLY A 260 -27.84 3.27 7.16
CA GLY A 260 -27.55 3.14 8.59
C GLY A 260 -28.05 4.34 9.40
N TYR A 261 -27.84 5.56 8.88
CA TYR A 261 -28.39 6.78 9.49
C TYR A 261 -29.90 6.74 9.62
N LYS A 262 -30.63 6.45 8.53
CA LYS A 262 -32.10 6.46 8.51
C LYS A 262 -32.71 5.34 9.35
N GLU A 263 -32.17 4.13 9.32
CA GLU A 263 -32.75 2.95 9.91
C GLU A 263 -32.40 2.77 11.38
N ARG A 264 -31.19 3.17 11.79
CA ARG A 264 -30.66 2.83 13.12
C ARG A 264 -30.20 4.06 13.92
N VAL A 265 -29.37 4.91 13.33
CA VAL A 265 -28.71 6.00 14.05
C VAL A 265 -29.70 7.04 14.56
N THR A 266 -30.63 7.49 13.71
CA THR A 266 -31.62 8.53 14.06
C THR A 266 -32.52 8.07 15.24
N ALA A 267 -33.06 6.87 15.15
CA ALA A 267 -33.93 6.33 16.21
C ALA A 267 -33.19 6.17 17.56
N ARG A 268 -31.89 5.76 17.47
CA ARG A 268 -31.08 5.59 18.69
C ARG A 268 -30.65 6.93 19.28
N MET A 269 -30.31 7.93 18.46
CA MET A 269 -30.07 9.30 18.92
C MET A 269 -31.29 9.89 19.66
N GLU A 270 -32.48 9.71 19.08
CA GLU A 270 -33.73 10.17 19.71
C GLU A 270 -33.94 9.48 21.07
N ALA A 271 -33.74 8.17 21.16
CA ALA A 271 -33.89 7.42 22.40
C ALA A 271 -32.89 7.86 23.48
N LEU A 272 -31.64 8.09 23.10
CA LEU A 272 -30.60 8.56 24.01
C LEU A 272 -30.90 9.99 24.49
N ALA A 273 -31.29 10.89 23.60
CA ALA A 273 -31.60 12.29 23.92
C ALA A 273 -32.84 12.41 24.82
N ALA A 274 -33.84 11.56 24.63
CA ALA A 274 -35.07 11.58 25.43
C ALA A 274 -34.86 11.07 26.88
N GLY A 275 -33.65 10.67 27.25
CA GLY A 275 -33.37 10.13 28.58
C GLY A 275 -33.95 8.75 28.82
N SER A 276 -34.51 8.08 27.80
CA SER A 276 -34.91 6.67 27.79
C SER A 276 -33.65 5.79 27.71
N VAL A 277 -32.64 6.09 28.54
CA VAL A 277 -31.43 5.27 28.60
C VAL A 277 -31.81 4.02 29.35
N ALA A 278 -32.21 2.96 28.64
CA ALA A 278 -32.45 1.63 29.23
C ALA A 278 -31.25 1.17 30.09
N ASP A 279 -30.11 1.81 29.91
CA ASP A 279 -28.83 1.52 30.49
C ASP A 279 -28.32 2.55 31.52
N ALA A 280 -29.21 3.41 32.10
CA ALA A 280 -28.85 4.36 33.16
C ALA A 280 -28.11 3.70 34.36
N TRP A 281 -28.42 2.42 34.59
CA TRP A 281 -27.78 1.57 35.61
C TRP A 281 -26.29 1.35 35.36
N VAL A 282 -25.81 1.40 34.10
CA VAL A 282 -24.39 1.27 33.74
C VAL A 282 -23.62 2.46 34.33
N LEU A 283 -24.14 3.66 34.20
CA LEU A 283 -23.50 4.90 34.63
C LEU A 283 -23.62 5.16 36.14
N GLY A 284 -24.54 4.46 36.83
CA GLY A 284 -24.79 4.64 38.26
C GLY A 284 -25.51 5.97 38.59
N SER A 285 -25.62 6.30 39.88
CA SER A 285 -26.34 7.49 40.36
C SER A 285 -25.70 8.84 39.92
N GLY A 286 -24.48 8.84 39.45
CA GLY A 286 -23.81 10.02 38.90
C GLY A 286 -24.28 10.43 37.51
N GLY A 287 -25.01 9.55 36.80
CA GLY A 287 -25.57 9.82 35.48
C GLY A 287 -26.89 10.58 35.45
N GLN A 288 -27.49 10.87 36.63
CA GLN A 288 -28.69 11.69 36.76
C GLN A 288 -28.29 13.18 36.85
N GLU A 289 -27.65 13.72 35.83
CA GLU A 289 -27.54 15.17 35.67
C GLU A 289 -28.94 15.75 35.35
N LYS A 290 -29.23 16.95 35.91
CA LYS A 290 -30.45 17.74 35.64
C LYS A 290 -30.69 17.75 34.14
N THR A 291 -31.90 17.37 33.73
CA THR A 291 -32.43 17.34 32.38
C THR A 291 -31.92 18.52 31.52
N THR A 292 -30.80 18.30 30.82
CA THR A 292 -30.41 19.18 29.71
C THR A 292 -31.47 18.99 28.61
N ASP A 293 -31.80 20.04 27.89
CA ASP A 293 -32.79 19.98 26.81
C ASP A 293 -32.44 18.85 25.83
N ALA A 294 -33.33 17.90 25.66
CA ALA A 294 -33.14 16.76 24.77
C ALA A 294 -32.82 17.18 23.33
N THR A 295 -33.34 18.33 22.91
CA THR A 295 -33.05 18.92 21.60
C THR A 295 -31.57 19.35 21.49
N ALA A 296 -31.02 19.95 22.53
CA ALA A 296 -29.62 20.35 22.57
C ALA A 296 -28.67 19.14 22.61
N LEU A 297 -29.08 18.07 23.32
CA LEU A 297 -28.30 16.80 23.33
C LEU A 297 -28.32 16.13 21.97
N TYR A 298 -29.48 16.04 21.33
CA TYR A 298 -29.61 15.51 19.97
C TYR A 298 -28.76 16.30 18.98
N ALA A 299 -28.86 17.62 18.99
CA ALA A 299 -28.09 18.49 18.11
C ALA A 299 -26.57 18.35 18.33
N THR A 300 -26.14 18.10 19.57
CA THR A 300 -24.71 17.85 19.88
C THR A 300 -24.25 16.51 19.30
N MET A 301 -25.03 15.45 19.53
CA MET A 301 -24.73 14.12 18.96
C MET A 301 -24.73 14.15 17.41
N GLU A 302 -25.73 14.80 16.81
CA GLU A 302 -25.84 14.92 15.36
C GLU A 302 -24.64 15.66 14.73
N ARG A 303 -24.17 16.73 15.39
CA ARG A 303 -22.98 17.48 14.94
C ARG A 303 -21.72 16.62 15.00
N LEU A 304 -21.51 15.86 16.08
CA LEU A 304 -20.38 14.97 16.24
C LEU A 304 -20.43 13.83 15.20
N TYR A 305 -21.61 13.25 15.05
CA TYR A 305 -21.86 12.21 14.04
C TYR A 305 -21.61 12.72 12.61
N ALA A 306 -22.07 13.93 12.27
CA ALA A 306 -21.86 14.52 10.96
C ALA A 306 -20.38 14.74 10.66
N ARG A 307 -19.57 15.15 11.67
CA ARG A 307 -18.12 15.26 11.54
C ARG A 307 -17.50 13.90 11.24
N ASP A 308 -17.78 12.90 12.04
CA ASP A 308 -17.21 11.55 11.88
C ASP A 308 -17.69 10.89 10.56
N TYR A 309 -18.90 11.21 10.12
CA TYR A 309 -19.43 10.81 8.82
C TYR A 309 -18.59 11.40 7.68
N GLN A 310 -18.30 12.70 7.73
CA GLN A 310 -17.45 13.37 6.74
C GLN A 310 -16.04 12.77 6.75
N GLU A 311 -15.46 12.56 7.93
CA GLU A 311 -14.13 11.96 8.09
C GLU A 311 -14.08 10.54 7.53
N ALA A 312 -15.10 9.70 7.78
CA ALA A 312 -15.16 8.33 7.28
C ALA A 312 -15.15 8.27 5.75
N TRP A 313 -15.99 9.07 5.08
CA TRP A 313 -16.05 9.11 3.62
C TRP A 313 -14.81 9.77 2.99
N THR A 314 -14.28 10.81 3.61
CA THR A 314 -13.04 11.45 3.15
C THR A 314 -11.85 10.51 3.30
N ALA A 315 -11.76 9.78 4.42
CA ALA A 315 -10.72 8.79 4.66
C ALA A 315 -10.83 7.58 3.72
N PHE A 316 -12.05 7.15 3.41
CA PHE A 316 -12.29 6.12 2.39
C PHE A 316 -11.77 6.55 1.02
N LEU A 317 -12.17 7.74 0.54
CA LEU A 317 -11.69 8.26 -0.73
C LEU A 317 -10.16 8.48 -0.75
N ALA A 318 -9.58 8.94 0.36
CA ALA A 318 -8.14 9.18 0.49
C ALA A 318 -7.30 7.89 0.50
N ALA A 319 -7.89 6.77 0.94
CA ALA A 319 -7.24 5.47 0.97
C ALA A 319 -7.20 4.78 -0.41
N LEU A 320 -8.07 5.20 -1.33
CA LEU A 320 -8.12 4.64 -2.67
C LEU A 320 -6.88 4.99 -3.49
N SER A 321 -6.35 4.02 -4.18
CA SER A 321 -5.26 4.20 -5.14
C SER A 321 -5.46 3.35 -6.38
N MET A 322 -4.92 3.80 -7.50
CA MET A 322 -4.95 3.03 -8.75
C MET A 322 -3.99 1.83 -8.66
N VAL A 323 -4.34 0.72 -9.29
CA VAL A 323 -3.43 -0.42 -9.47
C VAL A 323 -2.25 0.00 -10.35
N PRO A 324 -1.00 -0.44 -10.08
CA PRO A 324 0.16 -0.14 -10.92
C PRO A 324 -0.06 -0.51 -12.38
N ILE A 325 0.46 0.31 -13.29
CA ILE A 325 0.50 0.06 -14.74
C ILE A 325 1.94 -0.27 -15.12
N ARG A 326 2.16 -1.44 -15.73
CA ARG A 326 3.48 -1.99 -16.01
C ARG A 326 4.06 -1.54 -17.34
N ASP A 327 3.27 -1.56 -18.39
CA ASP A 327 3.65 -1.31 -19.77
C ASP A 327 2.49 -0.71 -20.56
N THR A 328 2.68 -0.46 -21.84
CA THR A 328 1.67 0.14 -22.72
C THR A 328 0.45 -0.79 -22.92
N GLU A 329 0.63 -2.11 -22.92
CA GLU A 329 -0.46 -3.06 -23.06
C GLU A 329 -1.37 -3.06 -21.83
N ASP A 330 -0.77 -3.12 -20.65
CA ASP A 330 -1.47 -3.02 -19.38
C ASP A 330 -2.19 -1.66 -19.25
N ALA A 331 -1.56 -0.57 -19.76
CA ALA A 331 -2.19 0.75 -19.83
C ALA A 331 -3.45 0.74 -20.70
N VAL A 332 -3.38 0.15 -21.91
CA VAL A 332 -4.53 0.04 -22.82
C VAL A 332 -5.67 -0.73 -22.16
N GLY A 333 -5.40 -1.89 -21.54
CA GLY A 333 -6.41 -2.69 -20.87
C GLY A 333 -7.09 -1.94 -19.70
N LYS A 334 -6.33 -1.22 -18.88
CA LYS A 334 -6.87 -0.44 -17.76
C LYS A 334 -7.62 0.80 -18.20
N LEU A 335 -7.12 1.48 -19.23
CA LEU A 335 -7.82 2.63 -19.83
C LEU A 335 -9.14 2.21 -20.49
N ASP A 336 -9.20 1.03 -21.09
CA ASP A 336 -10.44 0.48 -21.67
C ASP A 336 -11.49 0.25 -20.59
N LEU A 337 -11.10 -0.33 -19.46
CA LEU A 337 -12.00 -0.51 -18.32
C LEU A 337 -12.46 0.83 -17.72
N LEU A 338 -11.58 1.83 -17.60
CA LEU A 338 -11.92 3.15 -17.07
C LEU A 338 -12.76 4.02 -18.01
N ALA A 339 -12.58 3.88 -19.30
CA ALA A 339 -13.34 4.59 -20.31
C ALA A 339 -14.69 3.92 -20.60
N GLY A 340 -14.82 2.62 -20.31
CA GLY A 340 -15.99 1.81 -20.60
C GLY A 340 -17.26 2.24 -19.85
N PRO A 341 -18.43 1.69 -20.26
CA PRO A 341 -19.71 1.99 -19.61
C PRO A 341 -19.72 1.56 -18.12
N ASP A 342 -19.03 0.48 -17.81
CA ASP A 342 -18.94 -0.09 -16.46
C ASP A 342 -17.72 0.44 -15.68
N SER A 343 -17.32 1.68 -15.94
CA SER A 343 -16.20 2.34 -15.26
C SER A 343 -16.47 2.43 -13.75
N PRO A 344 -15.51 2.04 -12.89
CA PRO A 344 -15.70 2.07 -11.45
C PRO A 344 -15.73 3.48 -10.86
N LEU A 345 -15.11 4.48 -11.51
CA LEU A 345 -15.02 5.84 -10.97
C LEU A 345 -16.38 6.56 -10.94
N PRO A 346 -17.20 6.57 -12.02
CA PRO A 346 -18.55 7.11 -11.95
C PRO A 346 -19.42 6.39 -10.91
N ALA A 347 -19.37 5.04 -10.85
CA ALA A 347 -20.14 4.27 -9.89
C ALA A 347 -19.74 4.59 -8.44
N LEU A 348 -18.44 4.70 -8.16
CA LEU A 348 -17.91 5.13 -6.86
C LEU A 348 -18.43 6.51 -6.49
N PHE A 349 -18.29 7.50 -7.37
CA PHE A 349 -18.73 8.87 -7.09
C PHE A 349 -20.24 8.95 -6.95
N GLN A 350 -20.99 8.16 -7.70
CA GLN A 350 -22.44 8.04 -7.54
C GLN A 350 -22.79 7.50 -6.14
N THR A 351 -22.14 6.42 -5.70
CA THR A 351 -22.37 5.84 -4.37
C THR A 351 -22.04 6.83 -3.26
N VAL A 352 -20.94 7.60 -3.38
CA VAL A 352 -20.60 8.66 -2.43
C VAL A 352 -21.68 9.75 -2.45
N ALA A 353 -22.11 10.19 -3.64
CA ALA A 353 -23.14 11.20 -3.80
C ALA A 353 -24.49 10.79 -3.17
N GLU A 354 -24.91 9.54 -3.36
CA GLU A 354 -26.13 8.98 -2.80
C GLU A 354 -26.09 8.88 -1.27
N ASN A 355 -24.97 8.41 -0.74
CA ASN A 355 -24.80 8.27 0.70
C ASN A 355 -24.60 9.60 1.43
N THR A 356 -24.15 10.64 0.75
CA THR A 356 -23.88 11.95 1.36
C THR A 356 -24.97 13.00 1.07
N ASN A 357 -26.09 12.61 0.46
CA ASN A 357 -27.22 13.49 0.18
C ASN A 357 -28.33 13.29 1.22
N PHE A 358 -28.54 14.29 2.07
CA PHE A 358 -29.58 14.31 3.09
C PHE A 358 -30.64 15.40 2.86
N ASP A 359 -30.65 16.09 1.70
CA ASP A 359 -31.60 17.19 1.41
C ASP A 359 -33.07 16.73 1.49
N GLU A 360 -33.38 15.50 1.09
CA GLU A 360 -34.72 14.92 1.20
C GLU A 360 -35.10 14.52 2.64
N ALA A 361 -34.10 14.24 3.50
CA ALA A 361 -34.32 13.81 4.87
C ALA A 361 -34.66 14.99 5.81
N ALA A 362 -34.12 16.18 5.53
CA ALA A 362 -34.35 17.38 6.32
C ALA A 362 -35.81 17.88 6.25
N GLY A 363 -36.52 17.57 5.15
CA GLY A 363 -37.93 17.97 4.96
C GLY A 363 -38.95 17.03 5.58
N SER A 364 -38.63 15.77 5.87
CA SER A 364 -39.65 14.76 6.23
C SER A 364 -39.51 14.14 7.63
N ALA A 365 -38.31 14.08 8.22
CA ALA A 365 -38.09 13.31 9.45
C ALA A 365 -38.37 14.10 10.74
N VAL A 366 -38.04 15.39 10.78
CA VAL A 366 -38.26 16.19 12.00
C VAL A 366 -39.70 16.71 12.13
N SER A 367 -40.41 16.85 11.01
CA SER A 367 -41.72 17.53 11.03
C SER A 367 -42.94 16.67 11.40
N GLN A 368 -42.94 15.35 11.23
CA GLN A 368 -44.15 14.55 11.46
C GLN A 368 -44.10 13.59 12.66
N SER A 369 -42.98 12.94 12.96
CA SER A 369 -42.93 11.98 14.08
C SER A 369 -42.71 12.66 15.43
N THR A 370 -41.87 13.67 15.48
CA THR A 370 -41.59 14.41 16.73
C THR A 370 -42.74 15.34 17.09
N LEU A 371 -43.36 16.01 16.10
CA LEU A 371 -44.55 16.81 16.33
C LEU A 371 -45.77 15.99 16.80
N SER A 372 -46.01 14.82 16.21
CA SER A 372 -47.16 14.00 16.60
C SER A 372 -47.02 13.38 18.00
N LYS A 373 -45.77 13.07 18.42
CA LYS A 373 -45.52 12.54 19.78
C LYS A 373 -45.49 13.64 20.84
N VAL A 374 -44.92 14.80 20.56
CA VAL A 374 -44.89 15.93 21.48
C VAL A 374 -46.32 16.51 21.68
N THR A 375 -47.11 16.66 20.61
CA THR A 375 -48.52 17.09 20.74
C THR A 375 -49.39 16.06 21.40
N GLY A 376 -49.13 14.73 21.22
CA GLY A 376 -49.86 13.67 21.86
C GLY A 376 -49.61 13.50 23.36
N VAL A 377 -48.43 13.82 23.84
CA VAL A 377 -48.03 13.71 25.28
C VAL A 377 -48.37 14.99 26.04
N VAL A 378 -48.13 16.16 25.45
CA VAL A 378 -48.42 17.48 26.08
C VAL A 378 -49.93 17.73 26.10
N GLY A 379 -50.69 17.36 25.06
CA GLY A 379 -52.12 17.52 25.01
C GLY A 379 -52.88 16.67 26.04
N ARG A 380 -52.37 15.50 26.43
CA ARG A 380 -52.98 14.62 27.44
C ARG A 380 -52.70 15.02 28.89
N LYS A 381 -51.60 15.76 29.14
CA LYS A 381 -51.22 16.18 30.53
C LYS A 381 -51.70 17.56 30.94
N LEU A 382 -52.11 18.43 30.00
CA LEU A 382 -52.40 19.84 30.29
C LEU A 382 -53.84 20.27 30.01
N GLY A 383 -54.76 19.42 29.53
CA GLY A 383 -56.18 19.73 29.38
C GLY A 383 -56.51 20.97 28.53
N ILE A 384 -55.68 21.28 27.51
CA ILE A 384 -55.81 22.50 26.70
C ILE A 384 -56.79 22.23 25.55
N GLY A 385 -57.86 22.98 25.49
CA GLY A 385 -58.89 22.95 24.46
C GLY A 385 -58.42 23.40 23.08
N ALA A 386 -59.30 23.26 22.07
CA ALA A 386 -59.03 23.45 20.64
C ALA A 386 -58.27 24.71 20.26
N THR A 387 -58.38 25.81 20.98
CA THR A 387 -57.69 27.09 20.77
C THR A 387 -56.19 27.03 21.09
N GLY A 388 -55.73 26.13 21.97
CA GLY A 388 -54.33 25.91 22.28
C GLY A 388 -53.60 25.11 21.18
N GLN A 389 -54.32 24.31 20.42
CA GLN A 389 -53.75 23.53 19.29
C GLN A 389 -53.50 24.41 18.07
N GLU A 390 -54.31 25.47 17.83
CA GLU A 390 -54.05 26.43 16.76
C GLU A 390 -52.83 27.34 17.05
N LEU A 391 -52.71 27.83 18.30
CA LEU A 391 -51.54 28.60 18.74
C LEU A 391 -50.24 27.79 18.70
N ALA A 392 -50.29 26.50 19.00
CA ALA A 392 -49.15 25.60 18.87
C ALA A 392 -48.80 25.34 17.42
N ARG A 393 -49.79 25.27 16.51
CA ARG A 393 -49.53 25.14 15.07
C ARG A 393 -48.93 26.39 14.45
N ASP A 394 -49.41 27.59 14.84
CA ASP A 394 -48.90 28.86 14.33
C ASP A 394 -47.48 29.12 14.85
N LYS A 395 -47.17 28.78 16.09
CA LYS A 395 -45.82 28.89 16.65
C LYS A 395 -44.83 27.90 16.04
N VAL A 396 -45.32 26.70 15.66
CA VAL A 396 -44.55 25.69 14.94
C VAL A 396 -44.28 26.12 13.50
N LYS A 397 -45.27 26.80 12.86
CA LYS A 397 -45.11 27.37 11.53
C LYS A 397 -44.14 28.55 11.52
N GLU A 398 -44.19 29.40 12.54
CA GLU A 398 -43.26 30.50 12.76
C GLU A 398 -41.83 30.01 13.08
N LEU A 399 -41.67 28.87 13.78
CA LEU A 399 -40.37 28.20 14.01
C LEU A 399 -39.85 27.52 12.76
N ALA A 400 -40.69 26.97 11.91
CA ALA A 400 -40.32 26.38 10.63
C ALA A 400 -39.91 27.44 9.56
N GLU A 401 -40.46 28.67 9.69
CA GLU A 401 -40.12 29.82 8.83
C GLU A 401 -38.86 30.59 9.29
N ARG A 402 -38.47 30.45 10.56
CA ARG A 402 -37.11 30.87 10.98
C ARG A 402 -36.10 29.91 10.36
N LYS A 403 -35.20 30.46 9.56
CA LYS A 403 -33.97 29.76 9.10
C LYS A 403 -33.14 29.38 10.33
N GLU A 404 -33.51 28.32 11.02
CA GLU A 404 -32.63 27.69 12.01
C GLU A 404 -31.39 27.16 11.29
N PRO A 405 -30.22 27.17 11.93
CA PRO A 405 -29.03 26.56 11.35
C PRO A 405 -29.41 25.14 10.94
N ARG A 406 -29.23 24.81 9.63
CA ARG A 406 -29.48 23.49 9.07
C ARG A 406 -28.85 22.44 9.99
N GLY A 407 -29.55 21.37 10.31
CA GLY A 407 -29.08 20.29 11.20
C GLY A 407 -27.69 19.75 10.80
N GLY A 408 -27.01 19.06 11.69
CA GLY A 408 -25.63 18.58 11.49
C GLY A 408 -25.41 17.83 10.19
N MET A 409 -26.42 17.06 9.70
CA MET A 409 -26.34 16.32 8.44
C MET A 409 -26.40 17.21 7.18
N ALA A 410 -26.87 18.46 7.30
CA ALA A 410 -26.74 19.42 6.22
C ALA A 410 -25.26 19.78 5.95
N ALA A 411 -24.41 19.77 6.96
CA ALA A 411 -22.98 19.99 6.80
C ALA A 411 -22.33 18.87 5.97
N VAL A 412 -22.78 17.60 6.11
CA VAL A 412 -22.35 16.50 5.24
C VAL A 412 -22.79 16.75 3.81
N THR A 413 -24.05 17.13 3.62
CA THR A 413 -24.61 17.44 2.31
C THR A 413 -23.85 18.59 1.62
N ASP A 414 -23.57 19.66 2.34
CA ASP A 414 -22.85 20.81 1.80
C ASP A 414 -21.38 20.47 1.48
N HIS A 415 -20.71 19.68 2.34
CA HIS A 415 -19.32 19.25 2.13
C HIS A 415 -19.17 18.44 0.83
N PHE A 416 -20.08 17.51 0.55
CA PHE A 416 -20.05 16.67 -0.65
C PHE A 416 -20.84 17.24 -1.84
N ALA A 417 -21.45 18.42 -1.73
CA ALA A 417 -22.20 19.05 -2.80
C ALA A 417 -21.41 19.20 -4.12
N PRO A 418 -20.10 19.57 -4.11
CA PRO A 418 -19.33 19.64 -5.35
C PRO A 418 -19.18 18.27 -6.04
N LEU A 419 -19.07 17.18 -5.29
CA LEU A 419 -18.98 15.83 -5.85
C LEU A 419 -20.32 15.41 -6.46
N ARG A 420 -21.45 15.71 -5.78
CA ARG A 420 -22.78 15.47 -6.35
C ARG A 420 -23.01 16.25 -7.63
N ALA A 421 -22.58 17.51 -7.69
CA ALA A 421 -22.66 18.31 -8.90
C ALA A 421 -21.80 17.74 -10.05
N LEU A 422 -20.72 17.05 -9.74
CA LEU A 422 -19.88 16.36 -10.73
C LEU A 422 -20.58 15.13 -11.33
N VAL A 423 -21.37 14.43 -10.53
CA VAL A 423 -22.08 13.20 -10.91
C VAL A 423 -23.43 13.51 -11.58
N ALA A 424 -24.12 14.59 -11.16
CA ALA A 424 -25.40 15.00 -11.72
C ALA A 424 -25.23 15.43 -13.19
N GLN A 425 -25.65 14.57 -14.10
CA GLN A 425 -25.62 14.84 -15.53
C GLN A 425 -26.71 15.87 -15.90
N GLY A 426 -26.34 16.96 -16.56
CA GLY A 426 -27.25 17.76 -17.37
C GLY A 426 -27.59 19.16 -16.89
N GLU A 427 -27.35 19.57 -15.65
CA GLU A 427 -27.69 20.93 -15.14
C GLU A 427 -26.45 21.80 -14.79
N GLY A 428 -25.26 21.36 -15.14
CA GLY A 428 -24.02 22.10 -14.89
C GLY A 428 -23.76 23.19 -15.94
N LYS A 429 -23.22 24.31 -15.53
CA LYS A 429 -22.92 25.49 -16.38
C LYS A 429 -21.93 25.24 -17.52
N ASP A 430 -21.25 24.10 -17.57
CA ASP A 430 -20.27 23.75 -18.60
C ASP A 430 -20.25 22.23 -18.84
N PRO A 431 -21.00 21.73 -19.83
CA PRO A 431 -21.04 20.31 -20.17
C PRO A 431 -19.70 19.77 -20.70
N SER A 432 -18.78 20.66 -21.14
CA SER A 432 -17.46 20.29 -21.63
C SER A 432 -16.51 19.86 -20.51
N LEU A 433 -16.88 20.03 -19.23
CA LEU A 433 -16.07 19.62 -18.07
C LEU A 433 -16.87 18.66 -17.19
N SER A 434 -17.05 17.43 -17.66
CA SER A 434 -17.85 16.36 -17.04
C SER A 434 -17.07 15.05 -16.91
N LEU A 435 -17.63 14.08 -16.17
CA LEU A 435 -17.09 12.73 -16.09
C LEU A 435 -17.17 11.99 -17.43
N ASP A 436 -18.19 12.27 -18.24
CA ASP A 436 -18.32 11.68 -19.58
C ASP A 436 -17.21 12.17 -20.52
N GLU A 437 -16.91 13.48 -20.48
CA GLU A 437 -15.79 14.02 -21.25
C GLU A 437 -14.43 13.49 -20.73
N TYR A 438 -14.29 13.28 -19.41
CA TYR A 438 -13.13 12.60 -18.85
C TYR A 438 -12.97 11.19 -19.41
N ARG A 439 -14.06 10.40 -19.45
CA ARG A 439 -14.06 9.05 -20.03
C ARG A 439 -13.74 9.07 -21.53
N ALA A 440 -14.29 10.04 -22.27
CA ALA A 440 -13.99 10.21 -23.70
C ALA A 440 -12.49 10.49 -23.92
N LYS A 441 -11.86 11.28 -23.05
CA LYS A 441 -10.41 11.54 -23.12
C LYS A 441 -9.55 10.34 -22.72
N LEU A 442 -10.01 9.53 -21.77
CA LEU A 442 -9.39 8.24 -21.47
C LEU A 442 -9.47 7.29 -22.68
N ALA A 443 -10.62 7.23 -23.36
CA ALA A 443 -10.79 6.45 -24.57
C ALA A 443 -9.86 6.93 -25.70
N ALA A 444 -9.74 8.24 -25.88
CA ALA A 444 -8.82 8.81 -26.88
C ALA A 444 -7.35 8.43 -26.57
N LEU A 445 -6.94 8.47 -25.31
CA LEU A 445 -5.59 8.02 -24.90
C LEU A 445 -5.43 6.52 -25.16
N ARG A 446 -6.40 5.67 -24.78
CA ARG A 446 -6.41 4.23 -25.08
C ARG A 446 -6.22 3.97 -26.57
N ASP A 447 -7.01 4.62 -27.41
CA ASP A 447 -6.98 4.44 -28.89
C ASP A 447 -5.61 4.86 -29.43
N ARG A 448 -5.07 5.96 -28.91
CA ARG A 448 -3.72 6.41 -29.27
C ARG A 448 -2.66 5.36 -28.93
N LEU A 449 -2.67 4.84 -27.69
CA LEU A 449 -1.71 3.81 -27.26
C LEU A 449 -1.87 2.51 -28.05
N THR A 450 -3.10 2.12 -28.36
CA THR A 450 -3.39 0.96 -29.23
C THR A 450 -2.80 1.16 -30.64
N GLY A 451 -2.95 2.36 -31.22
CA GLY A 451 -2.37 2.71 -32.50
C GLY A 451 -0.83 2.68 -32.53
N LEU A 452 -0.16 3.05 -31.42
CA LEU A 452 1.29 2.96 -31.33
C LEU A 452 1.77 1.51 -31.46
N ARG A 453 1.09 0.57 -30.81
CA ARG A 453 1.43 -0.86 -30.83
C ARG A 453 1.15 -1.53 -32.19
N SER A 454 0.22 -0.98 -32.94
CA SER A 454 -0.16 -1.49 -34.27
C SER A 454 0.65 -0.86 -35.40
N SER A 455 1.64 -0.01 -35.11
CA SER A 455 2.49 0.63 -36.11
C SER A 455 3.53 -0.36 -36.69
N ASP A 456 4.11 -0.03 -37.84
CA ASP A 456 5.15 -0.83 -38.50
C ASP A 456 6.43 -0.94 -37.62
N ASP A 457 6.72 0.09 -36.83
CA ASP A 457 7.80 0.10 -35.82
C ASP A 457 7.25 0.57 -34.48
N PRO A 458 6.72 -0.34 -33.66
CA PRO A 458 6.13 -0.01 -32.36
C PRO A 458 7.13 0.64 -31.41
N ASP A 459 8.37 0.18 -31.38
CA ASP A 459 9.42 0.73 -30.50
C ASP A 459 9.69 2.21 -30.80
N GLN A 460 9.75 2.56 -32.07
CA GLN A 460 9.96 3.94 -32.50
C GLN A 460 8.70 4.79 -32.24
N ALA A 461 7.51 4.24 -32.47
CA ALA A 461 6.25 4.95 -32.24
C ALA A 461 6.03 5.27 -30.77
N VAL A 462 6.29 4.29 -29.88
CA VAL A 462 6.20 4.46 -28.42
C VAL A 462 7.22 5.48 -27.90
N ALA A 463 8.47 5.41 -28.39
CA ALA A 463 9.52 6.35 -28.04
C ALA A 463 9.19 7.77 -28.52
N ALA A 464 8.68 7.94 -29.73
CA ALA A 464 8.25 9.24 -30.27
C ALA A 464 7.09 9.84 -29.46
N PHE A 465 6.14 9.02 -29.06
CA PHE A 465 5.04 9.44 -28.18
C PHE A 465 5.55 9.89 -26.80
N ALA A 466 6.41 9.07 -26.16
CA ALA A 466 7.04 9.41 -24.87
C ALA A 466 7.81 10.74 -24.95
N LEU A 467 8.57 10.93 -26.02
CA LEU A 467 9.29 12.18 -26.26
C LEU A 467 8.36 13.38 -26.42
N GLY A 468 7.24 13.21 -27.13
CA GLY A 468 6.21 14.25 -27.29
C GLY A 468 5.66 14.73 -25.95
N VAL A 469 5.50 13.81 -24.97
CA VAL A 469 5.11 14.20 -23.61
C VAL A 469 6.23 14.98 -22.90
N LEU A 470 7.48 14.59 -23.04
CA LEU A 470 8.64 15.23 -22.39
C LEU A 470 8.95 16.63 -22.93
N THR A 471 8.72 16.86 -24.22
CA THR A 471 9.08 18.10 -24.93
C THR A 471 7.98 19.13 -25.05
N ASP A 472 6.85 18.91 -24.35
CA ASP A 472 5.70 19.84 -24.35
C ASP A 472 5.06 20.03 -25.72
N GLY A 473 4.97 18.93 -26.49
CA GLY A 473 4.29 18.94 -27.78
C GLY A 473 2.82 19.36 -27.61
N ALA A 474 2.44 20.48 -28.22
CA ALA A 474 1.06 20.94 -28.23
C ALA A 474 0.15 19.85 -28.82
N GLY A 475 -0.92 19.50 -28.10
CA GLY A 475 -1.88 18.48 -28.52
C GLY A 475 -1.56 17.05 -28.05
N ASN A 476 -0.59 16.85 -27.17
CA ASN A 476 -0.34 15.52 -26.61
C ASN A 476 -1.50 15.09 -25.68
N GLU A 477 -2.05 13.91 -25.94
CA GLU A 477 -3.23 13.36 -25.26
C GLU A 477 -3.00 13.23 -23.75
N VAL A 478 -1.81 12.79 -23.32
CA VAL A 478 -1.45 12.63 -21.91
C VAL A 478 -1.50 13.98 -21.17
N ARG A 479 -0.88 15.00 -21.73
CA ARG A 479 -0.88 16.35 -21.14
C ARG A 479 -2.26 16.99 -21.15
N SER A 480 -3.00 16.82 -22.24
CA SER A 480 -4.37 17.29 -22.38
C SER A 480 -5.28 16.65 -21.35
N LEU A 481 -5.19 15.32 -21.17
CA LEU A 481 -5.96 14.58 -20.18
C LEU A 481 -5.58 14.99 -18.76
N LEU A 482 -4.27 15.16 -18.45
CA LEU A 482 -3.84 15.60 -17.12
C LEU A 482 -4.38 17.01 -16.80
N ALA A 483 -4.28 17.94 -17.74
CA ALA A 483 -4.81 19.29 -17.57
C ALA A 483 -6.33 19.29 -17.38
N PHE A 484 -7.03 18.42 -18.13
CA PHE A 484 -8.47 18.23 -17.98
C PHE A 484 -8.82 17.65 -16.60
N SER A 485 -8.16 16.55 -16.19
CA SER A 485 -8.35 15.90 -14.88
C SER A 485 -8.12 16.86 -13.72
N SER A 486 -7.09 17.70 -13.85
CA SER A 486 -6.79 18.73 -12.84
C SER A 486 -7.90 19.77 -12.73
N ARG A 487 -8.39 20.30 -13.86
CA ARG A 487 -9.51 21.25 -13.87
C ARG A 487 -10.81 20.64 -13.36
N LEU A 488 -11.04 19.35 -13.65
CA LEU A 488 -12.20 18.63 -13.13
C LEU A 488 -12.13 18.51 -11.62
N ALA A 489 -10.96 18.16 -11.08
CA ALA A 489 -10.72 18.10 -9.63
C ALA A 489 -10.82 19.48 -8.95
N ASP A 490 -10.44 20.57 -9.62
CA ASP A 490 -10.51 21.93 -9.06
C ASP A 490 -11.95 22.39 -8.80
N ARG A 491 -12.96 21.75 -9.41
CA ARG A 491 -14.39 21.99 -9.11
C ARG A 491 -14.83 21.47 -7.74
N LEU A 492 -14.08 20.55 -7.14
CA LEU A 492 -14.49 19.86 -5.91
C LEU A 492 -14.25 20.65 -4.63
N GLY A 493 -13.70 21.85 -4.72
CA GLY A 493 -13.33 22.63 -3.54
C GLY A 493 -12.05 22.08 -2.86
N PRO A 494 -11.51 22.78 -1.85
CA PRO A 494 -10.19 22.45 -1.28
C PRO A 494 -10.16 21.08 -0.60
N ASP A 495 -11.20 20.73 0.14
CA ASP A 495 -11.22 19.52 0.98
C ASP A 495 -11.30 18.22 0.15
N LEU A 496 -12.25 18.15 -0.77
CA LEU A 496 -12.42 16.99 -1.64
C LEU A 496 -11.40 16.93 -2.78
N ARG A 497 -10.91 18.09 -3.23
CA ARG A 497 -9.88 18.15 -4.27
C ARG A 497 -8.64 17.35 -3.89
N GLY A 498 -8.19 17.45 -2.63
CA GLY A 498 -7.01 16.75 -2.12
C GLY A 498 -7.11 15.23 -2.28
N VAL A 499 -8.28 14.67 -2.08
CA VAL A 499 -8.52 13.22 -2.09
C VAL A 499 -8.98 12.67 -3.44
N VAL A 500 -9.72 13.45 -4.23
CA VAL A 500 -10.25 13.01 -5.52
C VAL A 500 -9.28 13.26 -6.68
N ARG A 501 -8.48 14.33 -6.61
CA ARG A 501 -7.51 14.66 -7.67
C ARG A 501 -6.55 13.49 -7.98
N PRO A 502 -5.96 12.79 -6.98
CA PRO A 502 -5.15 11.62 -7.27
C PRO A 502 -5.88 10.56 -8.09
N LEU A 503 -7.14 10.25 -7.76
CA LEU A 503 -7.94 9.25 -8.47
C LEU A 503 -8.14 9.59 -9.96
N LEU A 504 -8.25 10.89 -10.30
CA LEU A 504 -8.41 11.34 -11.66
C LEU A 504 -7.08 11.50 -12.42
N THR A 505 -5.97 11.78 -11.73
CA THR A 505 -4.68 12.09 -12.36
C THR A 505 -3.68 10.95 -12.34
N GLU A 506 -3.76 10.03 -11.36
CA GLU A 506 -2.80 8.92 -11.26
C GLU A 506 -2.81 7.99 -12.46
N VAL A 507 -3.98 7.70 -13.02
CA VAL A 507 -4.08 6.86 -14.22
C VAL A 507 -3.27 7.44 -15.37
N VAL A 508 -3.29 8.77 -15.53
CA VAL A 508 -2.54 9.47 -16.58
C VAL A 508 -1.04 9.32 -16.37
N GLY A 509 -0.59 9.60 -15.15
CA GLY A 509 0.83 9.47 -14.78
C GLY A 509 1.32 8.03 -14.86
N ARG A 510 0.50 7.06 -14.42
CA ARG A 510 0.85 5.64 -14.48
C ARG A 510 0.86 5.09 -15.90
N SER A 511 -0.09 5.49 -16.76
CA SER A 511 -0.08 5.14 -18.19
C SER A 511 1.18 5.67 -18.89
N TYR A 512 1.58 6.91 -18.59
CA TYR A 512 2.81 7.45 -19.12
C TYR A 512 4.06 6.71 -18.63
N ARG A 513 4.11 6.30 -17.35
CA ARG A 513 5.20 5.47 -16.85
C ARG A 513 5.27 4.10 -17.54
N GLY A 514 4.13 3.49 -17.87
CA GLY A 514 4.07 2.28 -18.69
C GLY A 514 4.70 2.48 -20.10
N VAL A 515 4.36 3.60 -20.76
CA VAL A 515 4.98 3.99 -22.04
C VAL A 515 6.49 4.23 -21.88
N LEU A 516 6.92 4.89 -20.80
CA LEU A 516 8.35 5.09 -20.53
C LEU A 516 9.09 3.78 -20.25
N ALA A 517 8.47 2.82 -19.56
CA ALA A 517 9.09 1.52 -19.31
C ALA A 517 9.34 0.76 -20.61
N GLU A 518 8.41 0.80 -21.54
CA GLU A 518 8.57 0.20 -22.89
C GLU A 518 9.62 0.95 -23.72
N THR A 519 9.60 2.29 -23.68
CA THR A 519 10.63 3.15 -24.29
C THR A 519 12.02 2.82 -23.73
N GLN A 520 12.13 2.69 -22.40
CA GLN A 520 13.37 2.31 -21.72
C GLN A 520 13.89 0.96 -22.23
N ALA A 521 13.01 -0.03 -22.37
CA ALA A 521 13.36 -1.36 -22.86
C ALA A 521 13.85 -1.30 -24.32
N ALA A 522 13.20 -0.50 -25.17
CA ALA A 522 13.61 -0.31 -26.57
C ALA A 522 14.98 0.39 -26.67
N LEU A 523 15.21 1.45 -25.87
CA LEU A 523 16.50 2.13 -25.79
C LEU A 523 17.59 1.20 -25.27
N ALA A 524 17.31 0.39 -24.25
CA ALA A 524 18.27 -0.56 -23.70
C ALA A 524 18.67 -1.65 -24.73
N ARG A 525 17.69 -2.16 -25.49
CA ARG A 525 17.98 -3.10 -26.61
C ARG A 525 18.84 -2.44 -27.68
N GLY A 526 18.47 -1.25 -28.12
CA GLY A 526 19.24 -0.49 -29.11
C GLY A 526 20.68 -0.21 -28.64
N TRP A 527 20.86 0.19 -27.38
CA TRP A 527 22.21 0.37 -26.80
C TRP A 527 23.05 -0.91 -26.85
N ALA A 528 22.45 -2.02 -26.42
CA ALA A 528 23.13 -3.32 -26.39
C ALA A 528 23.56 -3.76 -27.79
N GLU A 529 22.72 -3.55 -28.81
CA GLU A 529 22.94 -4.00 -30.18
C GLU A 529 23.78 -3.04 -31.01
N GLU A 530 23.52 -1.75 -30.91
CA GLU A 530 24.14 -0.73 -31.79
C GLU A 530 25.39 -0.11 -31.17
N VAL A 531 25.56 -0.18 -29.86
CA VAL A 531 26.72 0.41 -29.15
C VAL A 531 27.58 -0.66 -28.46
N ALA A 532 26.99 -1.39 -27.48
CA ALA A 532 27.80 -2.27 -26.63
C ALA A 532 28.34 -3.51 -27.39
N ARG A 533 27.54 -4.12 -28.25
CA ARG A 533 27.98 -5.27 -29.06
C ARG A 533 29.08 -4.88 -30.06
N PRO A 534 28.93 -3.84 -30.93
CA PRO A 534 29.99 -3.42 -31.84
C PRO A 534 31.26 -3.02 -31.11
N TYR A 535 31.17 -2.35 -29.97
CA TYR A 535 32.37 -2.02 -29.17
C TYR A 535 33.11 -3.29 -28.73
N ARG A 536 32.41 -4.28 -28.17
CA ARG A 536 33.03 -5.52 -27.69
C ARG A 536 33.65 -6.35 -28.78
N GLU A 537 33.02 -6.38 -29.96
CA GLU A 537 33.47 -7.20 -31.08
C GLU A 537 34.67 -6.56 -31.81
N ARG A 538 34.68 -5.23 -31.92
CA ARG A 538 35.64 -4.54 -32.83
C ARG A 538 36.73 -3.75 -32.11
N LEU A 539 36.45 -3.20 -30.92
CA LEU A 539 37.38 -2.27 -30.24
C LEU A 539 37.88 -2.82 -28.90
N ALA A 540 37.05 -3.46 -28.10
CA ALA A 540 37.43 -3.91 -26.76
C ALA A 540 38.61 -4.91 -26.81
N GLY A 541 39.53 -4.81 -25.82
CA GLY A 541 40.69 -5.71 -25.70
C GLY A 541 41.79 -5.44 -26.70
N ARG A 542 41.63 -4.46 -27.59
CA ARG A 542 42.61 -4.05 -28.57
C ARG A 542 43.15 -2.63 -28.28
N TYR A 543 44.39 -2.37 -28.60
CA TYR A 543 44.99 -1.06 -28.47
C TYR A 543 44.37 -0.06 -29.47
N PRO A 544 43.99 1.17 -29.15
CA PRO A 544 44.28 1.90 -27.90
C PRO A 544 43.16 1.80 -26.82
N PHE A 545 42.08 1.01 -27.02
CA PHE A 545 41.02 0.85 -26.08
C PHE A 545 41.35 -0.07 -24.89
N ASP A 546 42.40 -0.89 -25.07
CA ASP A 546 43.11 -1.60 -24.03
C ASP A 546 44.60 -1.27 -24.13
N ALA A 547 45.15 -0.60 -23.12
CA ALA A 547 46.56 -0.22 -23.09
C ALA A 547 47.51 -1.45 -23.14
N SER A 548 47.07 -2.62 -22.71
CA SER A 548 47.79 -3.89 -22.73
C SER A 548 47.57 -4.69 -24.02
N GLY A 549 46.64 -4.24 -24.87
CA GLY A 549 46.23 -4.92 -26.10
C GLY A 549 47.41 -5.09 -27.07
N ARG A 550 47.67 -6.34 -27.51
CA ARG A 550 48.74 -6.64 -28.51
C ARG A 550 48.28 -6.28 -29.91
N GLU A 551 47.03 -6.56 -30.23
CA GLU A 551 46.41 -6.21 -31.51
C GLU A 551 45.98 -4.74 -31.49
N GLU A 552 46.03 -4.11 -32.65
CA GLU A 552 45.56 -2.73 -32.82
C GLU A 552 44.20 -2.68 -33.47
N VAL A 553 43.36 -1.71 -33.05
CA VAL A 553 42.13 -1.38 -33.76
C VAL A 553 42.47 -0.64 -35.04
N PRO A 554 42.03 -1.09 -36.23
CA PRO A 554 42.15 -0.35 -37.46
C PRO A 554 41.48 1.02 -37.38
N LEU A 555 42.07 2.06 -37.96
CA LEU A 555 41.52 3.43 -37.97
C LEU A 555 40.11 3.48 -38.58
N GLY A 556 39.81 2.61 -39.55
CA GLY A 556 38.48 2.47 -40.13
C GLY A 556 37.42 2.04 -39.11
N GLU A 557 37.75 1.12 -38.21
CA GLU A 557 36.81 0.68 -37.15
C GLU A 557 36.55 1.79 -36.14
N VAL A 558 37.55 2.66 -35.87
CA VAL A 558 37.35 3.85 -35.02
C VAL A 558 36.44 4.86 -35.74
N THR A 559 36.60 5.00 -37.05
CA THR A 559 35.75 5.84 -37.90
C THR A 559 34.32 5.32 -37.87
N ASP A 560 34.10 4.03 -38.16
CA ASP A 560 32.79 3.40 -38.16
C ASP A 560 32.05 3.53 -36.84
N PHE A 561 32.79 3.64 -35.73
CA PHE A 561 32.18 3.74 -34.40
C PHE A 561 32.04 5.17 -33.89
N PHE A 562 33.03 6.06 -34.06
CA PHE A 562 33.07 7.40 -33.46
C PHE A 562 32.91 8.57 -34.41
N GLN A 563 32.87 8.37 -35.75
CA GLN A 563 32.72 9.48 -36.67
C GLN A 563 31.51 10.35 -36.32
N PRO A 564 31.65 11.68 -36.21
CA PRO A 564 30.56 12.59 -35.87
C PRO A 564 29.32 12.40 -36.75
N GLY A 565 28.15 12.14 -36.14
CA GLY A 565 26.87 11.98 -36.81
C GLY A 565 26.68 10.70 -37.64
N GLN A 566 27.74 9.98 -38.00
CA GLN A 566 27.70 8.79 -38.88
C GLN A 566 28.17 7.51 -38.19
N GLY A 567 29.08 7.61 -37.24
CA GLY A 567 29.57 6.47 -36.45
C GLY A 567 28.45 5.80 -35.64
N ALA A 568 28.60 4.52 -35.43
CA ALA A 568 27.57 3.71 -34.73
C ALA A 568 27.14 4.33 -33.40
N PHE A 569 28.11 4.80 -32.59
CA PHE A 569 27.83 5.45 -31.32
C PHE A 569 26.96 6.71 -31.47
N TRP A 570 27.38 7.64 -32.34
CA TRP A 570 26.71 8.92 -32.51
C TRP A 570 25.37 8.78 -33.23
N ARG A 571 25.25 7.86 -34.18
CA ARG A 571 24.00 7.53 -34.85
C ARG A 571 22.94 7.04 -33.84
N TYR A 572 23.32 6.16 -32.91
CA TYR A 572 22.45 5.73 -31.83
C TYR A 572 22.16 6.89 -30.87
N PHE A 573 23.21 7.57 -30.39
CA PHE A 573 23.07 8.65 -29.42
C PHE A 573 22.17 9.77 -29.93
N ASP A 574 22.50 10.35 -31.09
CA ASP A 574 21.82 11.53 -31.63
C ASP A 574 20.35 11.24 -32.00
N LYS A 575 20.08 10.07 -32.58
CA LYS A 575 18.73 9.73 -33.07
C LYS A 575 17.84 9.14 -32.01
N ARG A 576 18.39 8.35 -31.10
CA ARG A 576 17.55 7.58 -30.14
C ARG A 576 17.64 8.10 -28.71
N LEU A 577 18.84 8.41 -28.18
CA LEU A 577 19.04 8.70 -26.79
C LEU A 577 19.02 10.20 -26.46
N ALA A 578 19.71 11.02 -27.21
CA ALA A 578 19.86 12.46 -26.97
C ALA A 578 18.52 13.22 -26.85
N PRO A 579 17.46 12.91 -27.63
CA PRO A 579 16.18 13.57 -27.49
C PRO A 579 15.59 13.47 -26.07
N PHE A 580 15.86 12.37 -25.36
CA PHE A 580 15.40 12.14 -23.98
C PHE A 580 16.30 12.78 -22.92
N LEU A 581 17.40 13.38 -23.34
CA LEU A 581 18.38 14.00 -22.47
C LEU A 581 18.39 15.51 -22.59
N ARG A 582 18.94 16.17 -21.61
CA ARG A 582 19.29 17.59 -21.64
C ARG A 582 20.73 17.75 -21.19
N GLU A 583 21.47 18.61 -21.85
CA GLU A 583 22.81 18.99 -21.43
C GLU A 583 22.73 20.00 -20.28
N GLY A 584 23.48 19.80 -19.21
CA GLY A 584 23.53 20.64 -18.04
C GLY A 584 24.94 20.80 -17.51
N LYS A 585 25.12 21.63 -16.45
CA LYS A 585 26.47 21.87 -15.84
C LYS A 585 27.15 20.59 -15.36
N GLY A 586 26.42 19.49 -15.13
CA GLY A 586 26.94 18.19 -14.71
C GLY A 586 26.96 17.12 -15.81
N GLY A 587 26.87 17.50 -17.10
CA GLY A 587 26.75 16.58 -18.22
C GLY A 587 25.30 16.28 -18.61
N TRP A 588 25.11 15.17 -19.31
CA TRP A 588 23.80 14.73 -19.79
C TRP A 588 22.90 14.23 -18.67
N GLN A 589 21.65 14.76 -18.59
CA GLN A 589 20.65 14.39 -17.61
C GLN A 589 19.35 14.02 -18.31
N PRO A 590 18.59 13.02 -17.81
CA PRO A 590 17.28 12.70 -18.35
C PRO A 590 16.32 13.88 -18.28
N ARG A 591 15.50 14.05 -19.31
CA ARG A 591 14.29 14.89 -19.24
C ARG A 591 13.28 14.18 -18.39
N VAL A 592 12.56 14.92 -17.55
CA VAL A 592 11.53 14.39 -16.67
C VAL A 592 10.23 15.16 -16.83
N TRP A 593 9.11 14.43 -16.68
CA TRP A 593 7.78 14.98 -16.57
C TRP A 593 6.99 14.19 -15.51
N MET A 594 6.34 14.85 -14.57
CA MET A 594 5.71 14.24 -13.39
C MET A 594 6.66 13.27 -12.66
N ASP A 595 7.90 13.69 -12.45
CA ASP A 595 8.96 12.89 -11.82
C ASP A 595 9.29 11.56 -12.53
N ALA A 596 8.86 11.41 -13.79
CA ALA A 596 9.13 10.25 -14.62
C ALA A 596 9.96 10.64 -15.86
N GLY A 597 10.95 9.83 -16.19
CA GLY A 597 11.84 9.95 -17.34
C GLY A 597 12.53 8.62 -17.61
N ILE A 598 13.32 8.55 -18.67
CA ILE A 598 14.15 7.38 -18.93
C ILE A 598 15.29 7.31 -17.90
N GLU A 599 15.76 6.10 -17.63
CA GLU A 599 16.93 5.87 -16.78
C GLU A 599 18.18 5.69 -17.64
N VAL A 600 19.20 6.50 -17.37
CA VAL A 600 20.53 6.35 -17.96
C VAL A 600 21.52 6.27 -16.81
N GLY A 601 22.17 5.14 -16.68
CA GLY A 601 23.08 4.85 -15.59
C GLY A 601 24.32 5.74 -15.59
N ARG A 602 25.05 5.70 -14.48
CA ARG A 602 26.25 6.52 -14.31
C ARG A 602 27.33 6.16 -15.33
N GLU A 603 27.52 4.85 -15.56
CA GLU A 603 28.55 4.36 -16.50
C GLU A 603 28.23 4.74 -17.95
N ALA A 604 26.94 4.61 -18.35
CA ALA A 604 26.50 5.01 -19.67
C ALA A 604 26.67 6.53 -19.89
N ARG A 605 26.35 7.36 -18.91
CA ARG A 605 26.58 8.82 -18.98
C ARG A 605 28.05 9.16 -19.04
N GLN A 606 28.92 8.44 -18.29
CA GLN A 606 30.35 8.62 -18.36
C GLN A 606 30.88 8.22 -19.74
N ALA A 607 30.41 7.11 -20.32
CA ALA A 607 30.78 6.69 -21.66
C ALA A 607 30.42 7.75 -22.72
N ILE A 608 29.26 8.44 -22.58
CA ILE A 608 28.86 9.54 -23.47
C ILE A 608 29.90 10.71 -23.39
N VAL A 609 30.29 11.07 -22.17
CA VAL A 609 31.27 12.15 -21.95
C VAL A 609 32.66 11.79 -22.57
N VAL A 610 33.11 10.56 -22.33
CA VAL A 610 34.37 10.05 -22.88
C VAL A 610 34.29 9.97 -24.39
N ALA A 611 33.18 9.44 -24.96
CA ALA A 611 32.99 9.38 -26.41
C ALA A 611 33.04 10.78 -27.05
N ARG A 612 32.46 11.79 -26.41
CA ARG A 612 32.55 13.18 -26.90
C ARG A 612 33.98 13.66 -26.92
N GLY A 613 34.69 13.49 -25.81
CA GLY A 613 36.08 13.89 -25.72
C GLY A 613 36.99 13.20 -26.76
N LEU A 614 36.80 11.89 -26.99
CA LEU A 614 37.51 11.12 -28.02
C LEU A 614 37.18 11.59 -29.43
N THR A 615 35.89 11.82 -29.70
CA THR A 615 35.48 12.30 -31.02
C THR A 615 36.03 13.68 -31.32
N ASP A 616 35.98 14.62 -30.38
CA ASP A 616 36.55 15.97 -30.54
C ASP A 616 38.06 15.92 -30.73
N ALA A 617 38.74 14.97 -30.08
CA ALA A 617 40.18 14.79 -30.16
C ALA A 617 40.66 14.11 -31.45
N LEU A 618 39.92 13.09 -31.92
CA LEU A 618 40.32 12.26 -33.07
C LEU A 618 39.71 12.74 -34.41
N PHE A 619 38.61 13.52 -34.38
CA PHE A 619 37.98 14.05 -35.59
C PHE A 619 37.94 15.60 -35.58
N PRO A 620 39.10 16.27 -35.51
CA PRO A 620 39.16 17.73 -35.43
C PRO A 620 38.52 18.37 -36.66
N ARG A 621 37.71 19.43 -36.43
CA ARG A 621 37.00 20.18 -37.47
C ARG A 621 36.09 19.33 -38.37
N GLY A 622 35.57 18.19 -37.87
CA GLY A 622 34.71 17.30 -38.65
C GLY A 622 35.48 16.42 -39.65
N ALA A 623 36.72 16.10 -39.34
CA ALA A 623 37.53 15.16 -40.15
C ALA A 623 36.75 13.84 -40.34
N GLN A 624 36.85 13.27 -41.53
CA GLN A 624 36.13 12.03 -41.88
C GLN A 624 36.86 10.76 -41.39
N VAL A 625 38.10 10.89 -41.02
CA VAL A 625 38.98 9.82 -40.48
C VAL A 625 39.70 10.36 -39.25
N PRO A 626 40.11 9.48 -38.31
CA PRO A 626 40.87 9.91 -37.15
C PRO A 626 42.15 10.64 -37.55
N ALA A 627 42.39 11.83 -36.99
CA ALA A 627 43.56 12.65 -37.23
C ALA A 627 43.93 13.46 -35.99
N ALA A 628 45.21 13.74 -35.84
CA ALA A 628 45.70 14.64 -34.81
C ALA A 628 46.72 15.61 -35.42
N THR A 629 46.57 16.90 -35.12
CA THR A 629 47.57 17.93 -35.45
C THR A 629 48.17 18.48 -34.17
N PHE A 630 49.47 18.50 -34.10
CA PHE A 630 50.24 18.94 -32.93
C PHE A 630 51.56 19.53 -33.35
N GLN A 631 52.25 20.17 -32.43
CA GLN A 631 53.62 20.67 -32.65
C GLN A 631 54.55 19.98 -31.66
N ILE A 632 55.75 19.75 -32.06
CA ILE A 632 56.77 19.20 -31.21
C ILE A 632 58.01 20.15 -31.20
N ARG A 633 58.77 20.06 -30.10
CA ARG A 633 60.06 20.72 -29.97
C ARG A 633 61.01 19.78 -29.22
N ILE A 634 62.10 19.39 -29.91
CA ILE A 634 63.05 18.49 -29.32
C ILE A 634 63.98 19.29 -28.39
N ARG A 635 64.08 18.82 -27.14
CA ARG A 635 64.97 19.46 -26.15
C ARG A 635 66.43 18.96 -26.26
N PRO A 636 67.43 19.86 -26.18
CA PRO A 636 68.82 19.46 -26.11
C PRO A 636 69.05 18.47 -24.96
N THR A 637 69.80 17.41 -25.24
CA THR A 637 70.17 16.41 -24.23
C THR A 637 71.67 16.28 -24.19
N PRO A 638 72.37 16.59 -23.05
CA PRO A 638 73.82 16.47 -22.95
C PRO A 638 74.26 15.05 -23.23
N GLY A 639 75.34 14.94 -24.07
CA GLY A 639 75.93 13.65 -24.47
C GLY A 639 75.34 13.02 -25.70
N LEU A 640 74.32 13.69 -26.33
CA LEU A 640 73.83 13.26 -27.65
C LEU A 640 74.24 14.24 -28.74
N GLU A 641 74.63 13.69 -29.88
CA GLU A 641 74.93 14.43 -31.08
C GLU A 641 73.70 14.66 -31.95
N GLU A 642 72.85 13.64 -32.02
CA GLU A 642 71.66 13.69 -32.84
C GLU A 642 70.45 13.07 -32.07
N ILE A 643 69.30 13.69 -32.18
CA ILE A 643 68.03 13.15 -31.73
C ILE A 643 67.09 13.24 -32.91
N ASP A 644 66.52 12.09 -33.33
CA ASP A 644 65.51 12.02 -34.38
C ASP A 644 64.17 11.58 -33.75
N LEU A 645 63.08 12.29 -34.05
CA LEU A 645 61.69 11.84 -33.86
C LEU A 645 61.12 11.46 -35.22
N LEU A 646 60.72 10.22 -35.37
CA LEU A 646 60.02 9.72 -36.53
C LEU A 646 58.56 9.56 -36.17
N VAL A 647 57.68 10.15 -36.97
CA VAL A 647 56.24 9.94 -36.90
C VAL A 647 55.71 9.71 -38.31
N ASP A 648 55.32 8.48 -38.58
CA ASP A 648 55.02 8.02 -39.95
C ASP A 648 56.08 8.39 -40.97
N ASP A 649 55.75 9.29 -41.89
CA ASP A 649 56.65 9.68 -42.97
C ASP A 649 57.52 10.91 -42.64
N HIS A 650 57.25 11.54 -41.51
CA HIS A 650 57.90 12.73 -41.05
C HIS A 650 59.04 12.37 -40.09
N ARG A 651 60.29 12.80 -40.42
CA ARG A 651 61.45 12.68 -39.56
C ARG A 651 61.94 14.07 -39.15
N GLU A 652 61.74 14.40 -37.88
CA GLU A 652 62.31 15.61 -37.29
C GLU A 652 63.65 15.30 -36.67
N ARG A 653 64.66 16.05 -37.05
CA ARG A 653 66.09 15.82 -36.68
C ARG A 653 66.61 17.01 -35.90
N TYR A 654 67.09 16.78 -34.70
CA TYR A 654 67.82 17.75 -33.90
C TYR A 654 69.31 17.42 -33.92
N ARG A 655 70.17 18.38 -34.36
CA ARG A 655 71.64 18.32 -34.37
C ARG A 655 72.25 19.61 -33.82
N MET A 656 72.09 19.83 -32.48
CA MET A 656 72.56 21.04 -31.80
C MET A 656 72.10 22.36 -32.47
N THR A 657 70.98 22.34 -33.12
CA THR A 657 70.33 23.49 -33.75
C THR A 657 69.49 24.27 -32.71
N PRO A 658 69.06 25.55 -32.98
CA PRO A 658 68.06 26.20 -32.16
C PRO A 658 66.82 25.36 -32.02
N GLU A 659 66.21 25.42 -30.82
CA GLU A 659 64.94 24.73 -30.55
C GLU A 659 63.81 25.39 -31.30
N GLU A 660 63.16 24.69 -32.21
CA GLU A 660 62.01 25.20 -32.98
C GLU A 660 60.80 24.30 -32.79
N TRP A 661 59.59 24.94 -32.86
CA TRP A 661 58.34 24.21 -32.89
C TRP A 661 58.02 23.73 -34.30
N VAL A 662 57.89 22.43 -34.47
CA VAL A 662 57.63 21.79 -35.76
C VAL A 662 56.23 21.21 -35.78
N PRO A 663 55.37 21.59 -36.74
CA PRO A 663 54.01 21.04 -36.86
C PRO A 663 54.06 19.62 -37.42
N LEU A 664 53.33 18.72 -36.82
CA LEU A 664 53.12 17.35 -37.22
C LEU A 664 51.67 17.00 -37.36
N THR A 665 51.39 16.05 -38.22
CA THR A 665 50.04 15.47 -38.40
C THR A 665 50.15 13.95 -38.32
N TRP A 666 49.23 13.36 -37.57
CA TRP A 666 49.06 11.92 -37.50
C TRP A 666 47.60 11.57 -37.93
N PRO A 667 47.40 10.55 -38.77
CA PRO A 667 48.42 9.80 -39.51
C PRO A 667 49.15 10.70 -40.55
N GLY A 668 50.35 10.33 -40.87
CA GLY A 668 51.10 11.00 -41.95
C GLY A 668 50.48 10.77 -43.33
N ALA A 669 50.92 11.54 -44.33
CA ALA A 669 50.33 11.53 -45.67
C ALA A 669 50.34 10.15 -46.37
N PHE A 670 51.35 9.34 -46.11
CA PHE A 670 51.48 7.98 -46.66
C PHE A 670 51.20 6.90 -45.60
N GLY A 671 51.01 7.28 -44.31
CA GLY A 671 50.64 6.40 -43.22
C GLY A 671 51.55 5.19 -43.04
N SER A 672 52.86 5.38 -42.90
CA SER A 672 53.83 4.27 -42.80
C SER A 672 53.63 3.39 -41.56
N GLY A 673 52.83 3.91 -40.59
CA GLY A 673 52.55 3.21 -39.34
C GLY A 673 53.83 3.02 -38.49
N LYS A 674 54.73 3.99 -38.45
CA LYS A 674 55.99 3.93 -37.66
C LYS A 674 56.08 5.15 -36.75
N ALA A 675 56.56 4.92 -35.53
CA ALA A 675 56.92 6.00 -34.64
C ALA A 675 58.19 5.57 -33.86
N ALA A 676 59.17 6.45 -33.82
CA ALA A 676 60.44 6.16 -33.15
C ALA A 676 61.08 7.40 -32.56
N VAL A 677 61.79 7.24 -31.45
CA VAL A 677 62.80 8.17 -30.97
C VAL A 677 64.17 7.49 -31.15
N GLU A 678 65.03 8.08 -31.98
CA GLU A 678 66.36 7.58 -32.24
C GLU A 678 67.40 8.58 -31.71
N VAL A 679 68.49 8.09 -31.20
CA VAL A 679 69.54 8.92 -30.63
C VAL A 679 70.93 8.45 -31.11
N VAL A 680 71.81 9.38 -31.32
CA VAL A 680 73.24 9.14 -31.61
C VAL A 680 74.11 9.78 -30.51
N PRO A 681 74.85 8.98 -29.74
CA PRO A 681 75.76 9.51 -28.71
C PRO A 681 76.90 10.36 -29.32
N MET A 682 77.33 11.38 -28.57
CA MET A 682 78.51 12.15 -28.92
C MET A 682 79.71 11.22 -29.04
N GLY A 683 80.56 11.46 -30.11
CA GLY A 683 81.77 10.67 -30.39
C GLY A 683 81.51 9.41 -31.23
N GLY A 684 80.36 9.28 -31.94
CA GLY A 684 80.15 8.26 -32.98
C GLY A 684 79.75 6.88 -32.45
N GLY A 685 79.05 6.79 -31.33
CA GLY A 685 78.50 5.54 -30.82
C GLY A 685 77.33 5.00 -31.66
N PRO A 686 76.93 3.74 -31.48
CA PRO A 686 75.86 3.15 -32.25
C PRO A 686 74.51 3.88 -32.00
N ARG A 687 73.73 4.05 -33.09
CA ARG A 687 72.39 4.60 -33.03
C ARG A 687 71.49 3.69 -32.17
N ARG A 688 70.76 4.29 -31.21
CA ARG A 688 69.80 3.60 -30.34
C ARG A 688 68.44 4.12 -30.64
N ALA A 689 67.47 3.24 -30.66
CA ALA A 689 66.05 3.59 -30.97
C ALA A 689 65.05 2.92 -30.02
N LEU A 690 63.99 3.66 -29.71
CA LEU A 690 62.74 3.09 -29.22
C LEU A 690 61.75 3.25 -30.36
N GLN A 691 61.26 2.15 -30.90
CA GLN A 691 60.40 2.13 -32.08
C GLN A 691 59.13 1.31 -31.83
N TYR A 692 58.06 1.78 -32.42
CA TYR A 692 56.80 1.07 -32.51
C TYR A 692 56.30 1.07 -33.95
N GLU A 693 55.55 0.01 -34.30
CA GLU A 693 54.97 -0.16 -35.63
C GLU A 693 53.45 -0.40 -35.43
N GLY A 694 52.65 -0.03 -36.42
CA GLY A 694 51.17 -0.11 -36.42
C GLY A 694 50.50 1.24 -36.58
N ALA A 695 49.22 1.23 -36.85
CA ALA A 695 48.47 2.46 -37.07
C ALA A 695 48.49 3.42 -35.84
N TRP A 696 48.75 2.88 -34.66
CA TRP A 696 48.81 3.61 -33.38
C TRP A 696 50.22 3.74 -32.83
N ALA A 697 51.24 3.55 -33.68
CA ALA A 697 52.64 3.58 -33.27
C ALA A 697 53.02 4.85 -32.47
N LEU A 698 52.53 6.03 -32.87
CA LEU A 698 52.72 7.28 -32.14
C LEU A 698 52.17 7.23 -30.72
N PHE A 699 50.98 6.70 -30.56
CA PHE A 699 50.33 6.60 -29.23
C PHE A 699 51.07 5.61 -28.33
N ARG A 700 51.53 4.47 -28.87
CA ARG A 700 52.36 3.51 -28.13
C ARG A 700 53.70 4.14 -27.72
N LEU A 701 54.32 4.93 -28.62
CA LEU A 701 55.52 5.65 -28.29
C LEU A 701 55.31 6.63 -27.14
N LEU A 702 54.20 7.39 -27.15
CA LEU A 702 53.86 8.32 -26.07
C LEU A 702 53.45 7.60 -24.78
N ASP A 703 52.82 6.44 -24.85
CA ASP A 703 52.48 5.64 -23.66
C ASP A 703 53.72 5.05 -22.97
N ALA A 704 54.81 4.86 -23.72
CA ALA A 704 56.11 4.45 -23.19
C ALA A 704 56.91 5.62 -22.57
N ALA A 705 56.45 6.86 -22.70
CA ALA A 705 57.06 8.05 -22.11
C ALA A 705 56.58 8.33 -20.70
N THR A 706 57.43 8.95 -19.89
CA THR A 706 56.98 9.68 -18.71
C THR A 706 56.44 11.03 -19.16
N ILE A 707 55.15 11.31 -18.90
CA ILE A 707 54.48 12.53 -19.33
C ILE A 707 54.45 13.53 -18.17
N GLU A 708 55.01 14.72 -18.37
CA GLU A 708 54.94 15.86 -17.45
C GLU A 708 54.08 16.95 -18.08
N LEU A 709 52.90 17.19 -17.44
CA LEU A 709 51.95 18.20 -17.93
C LEU A 709 52.41 19.61 -17.59
N GLN A 710 52.56 20.48 -18.60
CA GLN A 710 52.92 21.88 -18.42
C GLN A 710 51.71 22.83 -18.48
N SER A 711 50.75 22.53 -19.33
CA SER A 711 49.51 23.31 -19.48
C SER A 711 48.35 22.43 -19.99
N ARG A 712 47.22 23.04 -20.31
CA ARG A 712 46.12 22.35 -20.98
C ARG A 712 46.46 21.92 -22.41
N THR A 713 47.39 22.57 -23.03
CA THR A 713 47.76 22.37 -24.44
C THR A 713 49.14 21.77 -24.61
N SER A 714 49.97 21.70 -23.58
CA SER A 714 51.40 21.27 -23.71
C SER A 714 51.80 20.32 -22.59
N PHE A 715 52.67 19.39 -22.93
CA PHE A 715 53.33 18.45 -22.04
C PHE A 715 54.71 18.12 -22.51
N VAL A 716 55.58 17.61 -21.65
CA VAL A 716 56.86 17.03 -21.96
C VAL A 716 56.74 15.52 -21.95
N ALA A 717 57.12 14.88 -23.03
CA ALA A 717 57.27 13.43 -23.09
C ALA A 717 58.77 13.07 -22.92
N GLN A 718 59.09 12.22 -21.95
CA GLN A 718 60.46 11.82 -21.67
C GLN A 718 60.62 10.30 -21.79
N TRP A 719 61.54 9.88 -22.60
CA TRP A 719 61.88 8.46 -22.77
C TRP A 719 63.26 8.17 -22.19
N GLN A 720 63.48 6.95 -21.78
CA GLN A 720 64.75 6.43 -21.35
C GLN A 720 65.31 5.50 -22.46
N ILE A 721 66.21 6.02 -23.35
CA ILE A 721 66.67 5.31 -24.51
C ILE A 721 67.98 4.59 -24.16
N GLY A 722 68.10 3.27 -24.38
CA GLY A 722 69.26 2.45 -24.10
C GLY A 722 68.93 0.97 -24.12
N GLU A 723 69.97 0.12 -24.33
CA GLU A 723 69.80 -1.34 -24.26
C GLU A 723 69.64 -1.84 -22.82
N ALA A 724 69.07 -3.00 -22.69
CA ALA A 724 68.95 -3.64 -21.39
C ALA A 724 70.29 -3.86 -20.73
N GLY A 725 70.48 -3.40 -19.48
CA GLY A 725 71.71 -3.48 -18.74
C GLY A 725 72.75 -2.34 -19.04
N THR A 726 72.42 -1.41 -19.93
CA THR A 726 73.22 -0.21 -20.15
C THR A 726 72.67 1.04 -19.49
N ARG A 727 73.50 2.08 -19.29
CA ARG A 727 73.02 3.38 -18.81
C ARG A 727 72.05 3.97 -19.84
N LYS A 728 70.78 4.13 -19.48
CA LYS A 728 69.74 4.75 -20.31
C LYS A 728 69.92 6.26 -20.36
N THR A 729 69.70 6.85 -21.51
CA THR A 729 69.81 8.29 -21.75
C THR A 729 68.42 8.89 -21.78
N PRO A 730 68.10 9.89 -20.93
CA PRO A 730 66.82 10.56 -21.00
C PRO A 730 66.71 11.45 -22.22
N VAL A 731 65.62 11.35 -22.98
CA VAL A 731 65.26 12.23 -24.10
C VAL A 731 63.93 12.88 -23.83
N SER A 732 63.87 14.20 -23.97
CA SER A 732 62.67 14.96 -23.70
C SER A 732 62.22 15.74 -24.92
N ILE A 733 60.96 15.65 -25.24
CA ILE A 733 60.29 16.37 -26.33
C ILE A 733 59.12 17.10 -25.81
N ASP A 734 59.02 18.41 -26.05
CA ASP A 734 57.80 19.18 -25.80
C ASP A 734 56.77 18.85 -26.87
N VAL A 735 55.56 18.62 -26.46
CA VAL A 735 54.43 18.41 -27.34
C VAL A 735 53.35 19.45 -27.03
N GLN A 736 52.88 20.13 -28.06
CA GLN A 736 51.79 21.10 -27.97
C GLN A 736 50.67 20.71 -28.93
N ALA A 737 49.44 20.56 -28.39
CA ALA A 737 48.25 20.24 -29.16
C ALA A 737 47.13 21.25 -28.88
N SER A 738 46.04 21.22 -29.62
CA SER A 738 44.88 22.07 -29.39
C SER A 738 44.30 21.84 -27.99
N ALA A 739 43.78 22.88 -27.37
CA ALA A 739 43.08 22.76 -26.10
C ALA A 739 41.76 21.95 -26.22
N TYR A 740 41.19 21.90 -27.42
CA TYR A 740 39.91 21.26 -27.71
C TYR A 740 40.01 19.89 -28.39
N ALA A 741 41.15 19.65 -29.04
CA ALA A 741 41.42 18.44 -29.80
C ALA A 741 42.82 17.89 -29.44
N ASN A 742 42.90 17.24 -28.29
CA ASN A 742 44.17 16.68 -27.79
C ASN A 742 44.01 15.20 -27.46
N PRO A 743 44.29 14.28 -28.40
CA PRO A 743 44.13 12.85 -28.22
C PRO A 743 45.14 12.22 -27.26
N PHE A 744 46.17 12.96 -26.84
CA PHE A 744 47.22 12.49 -25.94
C PHE A 744 46.91 12.69 -24.46
N ARG A 745 45.76 13.29 -24.14
CA ARG A 745 45.30 13.57 -22.77
C ARG A 745 43.99 12.87 -22.47
N PRO A 746 43.70 12.64 -21.17
CA PRO A 746 42.38 12.13 -20.80
C PRO A 746 41.23 13.08 -21.24
N PRO A 747 40.08 12.55 -21.66
CA PRO A 747 39.83 11.10 -21.74
C PRO A 747 40.56 10.47 -22.93
N ARG A 748 41.26 9.35 -22.68
CA ARG A 748 41.94 8.54 -23.70
C ARG A 748 41.00 7.43 -24.20
N ALA A 749 41.38 6.77 -25.30
CA ALA A 749 40.63 5.63 -25.84
C ALA A 749 40.39 4.52 -24.79
N ALA A 750 41.37 4.24 -23.92
CA ALA A 750 41.30 3.25 -22.85
C ALA A 750 40.28 3.61 -21.73
N ASP A 751 39.91 4.89 -21.65
CA ASP A 751 38.89 5.35 -20.69
C ASP A 751 37.46 5.10 -21.19
N PHE A 752 37.27 4.80 -22.48
CA PHE A 752 35.98 4.51 -23.07
C PHE A 752 35.56 3.06 -22.79
N ARG A 753 34.64 2.89 -21.89
CA ARG A 753 34.10 1.57 -21.48
C ARG A 753 32.58 1.66 -21.41
N PRO A 754 31.88 1.54 -22.55
CA PRO A 754 30.44 1.57 -22.52
C PRO A 754 29.92 0.33 -21.78
N PRO A 755 28.97 0.49 -20.84
CA PRO A 755 28.39 -0.66 -20.15
C PRO A 755 27.56 -1.52 -21.10
N GLY A 756 27.38 -2.79 -20.77
CA GLY A 756 26.55 -3.70 -21.56
C GLY A 756 25.06 -3.35 -21.51
N ARG A 757 24.65 -2.55 -20.51
CA ARG A 757 23.27 -2.09 -20.30
C ARG A 757 23.25 -0.58 -20.11
N LEU A 758 22.18 0.05 -20.57
CA LEU A 758 22.03 1.51 -20.55
C LEU A 758 21.77 2.06 -19.13
N ASP A 759 21.21 1.26 -18.27
CA ASP A 759 20.81 1.61 -16.90
C ASP A 759 21.94 1.43 -15.84
N LEU A 760 23.11 1.01 -16.28
CA LEU A 760 24.31 0.90 -15.43
C LEU A 760 25.15 2.16 -15.33
#